data_91a70468461d40cb9d3c9c7d51a97f55
#
_entry.id   91a70468461d40cb9d3c9c7d51a97f55
#
_cell.length_a   1.000
_cell.length_b   1.000
_cell.length_c   1.000
_cell.angle_alpha   90.00
_cell.angle_beta   90.00
_cell.angle_gamma   90.00
#
_symmetry.space_group_name_H-M   'P 1'
#
loop_
_entity.id
_entity.type
_entity.pdbx_description
1 polymer ?
#
loop_
_entity_poly.entity_id
_entity_poly.type
_entity_poly.pdbx_seq_one_letter_code
_entity_poly.pdbx_strand_id
1 'polypeptide(L)'
;MSFQRVALAALAVLCTTGITARGFSPGQIAAEAQNEAVVAASPNEAAARADELALASYVHRMGTPGDERTARYVRDQLAKAGFDAKIVTYVVPIAWPIEQRLTLFAGTSKARNISLYEPSIPSDPYSQNHAAIGIPYSGYSNDGDANGPVVYANHAVAADFDALAAAGVSVKGAIVIARSGGGALTAKAFEAAKRGATAVLVFNDPLTSGYFMGDTYPKGPWRPLGGATRNTMTFTNDPGDPTAIGDPVPGAPHKPFSAIKLPSIPEAPITGEVARELLEPLGGPVASPDWHPGFAFSQHLGGDVRARFVLRSRRFFGPIWDVIGTLRGSTDQTVVVGSHRDAWTYGSVDPISGTVDLLQLARAFGKLHASGWQPRRTVIVGSWDGEELNLFGSDIWVRQNEADLRAHCVAYVNTDEVAYGPEFFAAATPDLAGMLRDTTTAVNAPDSTLLNSYWQAQDPKREVDAIGGGSDHEPFVYHENIPALAGAYGGPFGTYHSAYDDPASLAIFDPGMHRAAAAARFTSMAVLRLANADYPDLRLTGLARALRSRLDAFAGAKGGEARREQIAAVLIPDADAFAVAAVALDGRADAAIASGDTAAAAATYAHLRAAENAFFQPESTKWSRTMLYSVSGYAGSVLPSLDDALQPGGDAALATLHAAFQAATQAAAQQ
;
A
#
# COMPACT_ATOMS: atom_id res chain seq x y z
N MET A 1 -56.92 39.52 14.34
CA MET A 1 -57.08 38.28 13.55
C MET A 1 -55.79 37.50 13.58
N SER A 2 -55.86 36.36 14.23
CA SER A 2 -54.77 35.52 14.65
C SER A 2 -54.20 34.72 13.46
N PHE A 3 -52.88 34.77 13.23
CA PHE A 3 -52.18 33.82 12.40
C PHE A 3 -51.53 32.76 13.31
N GLN A 4 -52.16 31.60 13.34
CA GLN A 4 -51.62 30.41 14.00
C GLN A 4 -50.35 29.93 13.30
N ARG A 5 -49.29 29.78 14.08
CA ARG A 5 -48.08 29.07 13.68
C ARG A 5 -48.37 27.56 13.65
N VAL A 6 -48.36 26.98 12.47
CA VAL A 6 -48.31 25.54 12.31
C VAL A 6 -46.83 25.12 12.36
N ALA A 7 -46.43 24.55 13.48
CA ALA A 7 -45.14 23.86 13.61
C ALA A 7 -45.30 22.50 12.93
N LEU A 8 -44.66 22.30 11.76
CA LEU A 8 -44.44 20.99 11.19
C LEU A 8 -43.35 20.28 12.02
N ALA A 9 -43.78 19.39 12.89
CA ALA A 9 -42.89 18.38 13.44
C ALA A 9 -42.61 17.35 12.34
N ALA A 10 -41.43 17.40 11.76
CA ALA A 10 -40.91 16.30 10.92
C ALA A 10 -40.65 15.11 11.83
N LEU A 11 -41.57 14.16 11.84
CA LEU A 11 -41.37 12.85 12.45
C LEU A 11 -40.33 12.10 11.58
N ALA A 12 -39.07 12.16 11.96
CA ALA A 12 -38.05 11.26 11.42
C ALA A 12 -38.45 9.85 11.85
N VAL A 13 -38.96 9.07 10.93
CA VAL A 13 -39.08 7.61 11.09
C VAL A 13 -37.65 7.07 11.11
N LEU A 14 -37.11 6.92 12.32
CA LEU A 14 -35.93 6.10 12.55
C LEU A 14 -36.33 4.66 12.18
N CYS A 15 -35.99 4.25 10.98
CA CYS A 15 -35.82 2.82 10.68
C CYS A 15 -34.70 2.34 11.61
N THR A 16 -35.08 1.77 12.74
CA THR A 16 -34.19 0.95 13.56
C THR A 16 -33.89 -0.34 12.82
N THR A 17 -33.10 -0.27 11.75
CA THR A 17 -32.32 -1.43 11.34
C THR A 17 -31.35 -1.63 12.49
N GLY A 18 -31.53 -2.73 13.24
CA GLY A 18 -30.70 -3.03 14.40
C GLY A 18 -29.24 -2.98 13.99
N ILE A 19 -28.51 -1.99 14.51
CA ILE A 19 -27.06 -1.89 14.33
C ILE A 19 -26.49 -3.14 14.97
N THR A 20 -25.97 -4.06 14.16
CA THR A 20 -25.21 -5.21 14.62
C THR A 20 -23.74 -4.82 14.80
N ALA A 21 -23.48 -3.65 15.37
CA ALA A 21 -22.12 -3.25 15.75
C ALA A 21 -21.67 -4.17 16.89
N ARG A 22 -20.94 -5.19 16.54
CA ARG A 22 -20.30 -6.08 17.51
C ARG A 22 -19.30 -5.26 18.33
N GLY A 23 -19.09 -5.67 19.58
CA GLY A 23 -18.12 -5.02 20.45
C GLY A 23 -18.70 -3.90 21.33
N PHE A 24 -19.99 -3.54 21.20
CA PHE A 24 -20.68 -2.54 22.03
C PHE A 24 -21.61 -3.20 23.04
N SER A 25 -21.50 -2.83 24.28
CA SER A 25 -22.46 -3.24 25.31
C SER A 25 -23.85 -2.60 25.07
N PRO A 26 -24.93 -3.23 25.54
CA PRO A 26 -26.29 -2.73 25.31
C PRO A 26 -26.51 -1.28 25.72
N GLY A 27 -25.80 -0.79 26.75
CA GLY A 27 -25.87 0.60 27.20
C GLY A 27 -25.25 1.62 26.26
N GLN A 28 -24.37 1.19 25.37
CA GLN A 28 -23.66 2.08 24.44
C GLN A 28 -24.28 2.16 23.05
N ILE A 29 -25.09 1.17 22.64
CA ILE A 29 -25.62 1.05 21.27
C ILE A 29 -26.35 2.32 20.79
N ALA A 30 -27.15 2.92 21.66
CA ALA A 30 -27.92 4.11 21.27
C ALA A 30 -27.05 5.36 21.07
N ALA A 31 -26.02 5.54 21.89
CA ALA A 31 -25.07 6.65 21.75
C ALA A 31 -24.18 6.43 20.51
N GLU A 32 -23.72 5.21 20.29
CA GLU A 32 -22.91 4.90 19.12
C GLU A 32 -23.68 5.06 17.81
N ALA A 33 -24.95 4.69 17.77
CA ALA A 33 -25.81 4.94 16.61
C ALA A 33 -25.88 6.43 16.23
N GLN A 34 -25.86 7.33 17.22
CA GLN A 34 -25.82 8.77 16.97
C GLN A 34 -24.46 9.23 16.44
N ASN A 35 -23.36 8.69 16.98
CA ASN A 35 -22.02 8.96 16.51
C ASN A 35 -21.84 8.48 15.06
N GLU A 36 -22.26 7.25 14.77
CA GLU A 36 -22.23 6.65 13.42
C GLU A 36 -23.02 7.50 12.42
N ALA A 37 -24.20 8.01 12.79
CA ALA A 37 -24.99 8.88 11.93
C ALA A 37 -24.27 10.20 11.59
N VAL A 38 -23.56 10.81 12.55
CA VAL A 38 -22.76 12.01 12.32
C VAL A 38 -21.60 11.72 11.38
N VAL A 39 -20.89 10.62 11.60
CA VAL A 39 -19.74 10.22 10.79
C VAL A 39 -20.18 9.89 9.36
N ALA A 40 -21.22 9.10 9.18
CA ALA A 40 -21.76 8.74 7.86
C ALA A 40 -22.22 9.96 7.03
N ALA A 41 -22.74 11.01 7.69
CA ALA A 41 -23.21 12.22 7.05
C ALA A 41 -22.13 13.30 6.85
N SER A 42 -20.92 13.11 7.37
CA SER A 42 -19.88 14.15 7.39
C SER A 42 -19.08 14.31 6.12
N PRO A 43 -18.69 13.26 5.37
CA PRO A 43 -17.90 13.41 4.16
C PRO A 43 -18.61 14.24 3.10
N ASN A 44 -17.85 15.15 2.48
CA ASN A 44 -18.38 16.17 1.58
C ASN A 44 -17.51 16.27 0.33
N GLU A 45 -18.09 16.07 -0.84
CA GLU A 45 -17.41 16.03 -2.14
C GLU A 45 -16.73 17.37 -2.48
N ALA A 46 -17.37 18.50 -2.17
CA ALA A 46 -16.79 19.81 -2.46
C ALA A 46 -15.56 20.10 -1.58
N ALA A 47 -15.59 19.67 -0.31
CA ALA A 47 -14.44 19.77 0.58
C ALA A 47 -13.32 18.81 0.15
N ALA A 48 -13.66 17.59 -0.26
CA ALA A 48 -12.71 16.63 -0.81
C ALA A 48 -11.98 17.18 -2.04
N ARG A 49 -12.72 17.78 -2.99
CA ARG A 49 -12.14 18.42 -4.17
C ARG A 49 -11.27 19.62 -3.82
N ALA A 50 -11.67 20.42 -2.83
CA ALA A 50 -10.87 21.58 -2.39
C ALA A 50 -9.54 21.14 -1.77
N ASP A 51 -9.53 20.07 -0.96
CA ASP A 51 -8.32 19.50 -0.38
C ASP A 51 -7.41 18.91 -1.46
N GLU A 52 -7.97 18.13 -2.36
CA GLU A 52 -7.23 17.53 -3.48
C GLU A 52 -6.52 18.61 -4.31
N LEU A 53 -7.23 19.67 -4.72
CA LEU A 53 -6.64 20.77 -5.46
C LEU A 53 -5.58 21.53 -4.65
N ALA A 54 -5.77 21.68 -3.34
CA ALA A 54 -4.78 22.33 -2.48
C ALA A 54 -3.47 21.53 -2.37
N LEU A 55 -3.55 20.19 -2.46
CA LEU A 55 -2.43 19.28 -2.32
C LEU A 55 -1.80 18.91 -3.67
N ALA A 56 -2.61 18.56 -4.67
CA ALA A 56 -2.17 17.99 -5.94
C ALA A 56 -2.06 18.99 -7.11
N SER A 57 -2.24 20.31 -6.90
CA SER A 57 -2.06 21.30 -7.98
C SER A 57 -0.59 21.59 -8.31
N TYR A 58 0.35 21.00 -7.60
CA TYR A 58 1.79 21.17 -7.81
C TYR A 58 2.54 19.89 -7.44
N VAL A 59 3.70 19.71 -8.05
CA VAL A 59 4.55 18.55 -7.78
C VAL A 59 5.12 18.61 -6.36
N HIS A 60 4.99 17.52 -5.60
CA HIS A 60 5.38 17.46 -4.19
C HIS A 60 6.16 16.18 -3.84
N ARG A 61 7.24 15.95 -4.59
CA ARG A 61 8.17 14.85 -4.30
C ARG A 61 8.82 15.02 -2.92
N MET A 62 9.03 13.88 -2.26
CA MET A 62 9.72 13.77 -0.98
C MET A 62 10.91 14.74 -0.87
N GLY A 63 11.03 15.47 0.26
CA GLY A 63 12.14 16.37 0.54
C GLY A 63 12.18 17.64 -0.29
N THR A 64 11.12 18.02 -0.98
CA THR A 64 11.02 19.27 -1.76
C THR A 64 10.19 20.33 -1.03
N PRO A 65 10.31 21.63 -1.42
CA PRO A 65 9.43 22.66 -0.86
C PRO A 65 7.93 22.42 -1.15
N GLY A 66 7.60 21.71 -2.23
CA GLY A 66 6.22 21.28 -2.52
C GLY A 66 5.71 20.34 -1.44
N ASP A 67 6.51 19.37 -1.09
CA ASP A 67 6.20 18.38 -0.07
C ASP A 67 6.06 19.02 1.34
N GLU A 68 7.01 19.86 1.78
CA GLU A 68 6.86 20.62 3.03
C GLU A 68 5.57 21.45 3.07
N ARG A 69 5.14 22.00 1.93
CA ARG A 69 3.90 22.76 1.82
C ARG A 69 2.67 21.86 2.06
N THR A 70 2.65 20.63 1.52
CA THR A 70 1.57 19.67 1.76
C THR A 70 1.51 19.28 3.24
N ALA A 71 2.66 19.05 3.90
CA ALA A 71 2.73 18.76 5.32
C ALA A 71 2.12 19.88 6.18
N ARG A 72 2.45 21.13 5.87
CA ARG A 72 1.88 22.30 6.56
C ARG A 72 0.35 22.37 6.36
N TYR A 73 -0.12 22.11 5.14
CA TYR A 73 -1.55 22.11 4.86
C TYR A 73 -2.28 21.05 5.68
N VAL A 74 -1.81 19.80 5.67
CA VAL A 74 -2.42 18.69 6.41
C VAL A 74 -2.42 18.98 7.91
N ARG A 75 -1.28 19.42 8.50
CA ARG A 75 -1.22 19.84 9.90
C ARG A 75 -2.29 20.88 10.24
N ASP A 76 -2.44 21.92 9.41
CA ASP A 76 -3.38 23.01 9.66
C ASP A 76 -4.84 22.54 9.57
N GLN A 77 -5.17 21.60 8.66
CA GLN A 77 -6.51 21.03 8.57
C GLN A 77 -6.82 20.13 9.78
N LEU A 78 -5.86 19.30 10.22
CA LEU A 78 -6.01 18.48 11.43
C LEU A 78 -6.20 19.35 12.68
N ALA A 79 -5.41 20.42 12.83
CA ALA A 79 -5.55 21.37 13.93
C ALA A 79 -6.92 22.08 13.93
N LYS A 80 -7.41 22.49 12.76
CA LYS A 80 -8.77 23.07 12.62
C LYS A 80 -9.88 22.08 13.00
N ALA A 81 -9.65 20.80 12.79
CA ALA A 81 -10.56 19.73 13.18
C ALA A 81 -10.46 19.39 14.69
N GLY A 82 -9.57 20.03 15.44
CA GLY A 82 -9.44 19.84 16.90
C GLY A 82 -8.43 18.75 17.31
N PHE A 83 -7.65 18.24 16.38
CA PHE A 83 -6.53 17.34 16.70
C PHE A 83 -5.32 18.13 17.20
N ASP A 84 -4.59 17.57 18.16
CA ASP A 84 -3.24 18.02 18.49
C ASP A 84 -2.29 17.59 17.37
N ALA A 85 -2.02 18.53 16.44
CA ALA A 85 -1.34 18.23 15.18
C ALA A 85 0.07 18.84 15.16
N LYS A 86 1.07 18.00 14.86
CA LYS A 86 2.48 18.41 14.77
C LYS A 86 3.16 17.84 13.51
N ILE A 87 4.17 18.55 13.02
CA ILE A 87 5.10 18.02 12.01
C ILE A 87 6.29 17.43 12.74
N VAL A 88 6.64 16.19 12.40
CA VAL A 88 7.85 15.49 12.84
C VAL A 88 8.80 15.46 11.66
N THR A 89 10.04 15.92 11.84
CA THR A 89 11.03 15.96 10.78
C THR A 89 12.05 14.88 10.97
N TYR A 90 12.28 14.09 9.91
CA TYR A 90 13.38 13.13 9.83
C TYR A 90 14.35 13.57 8.74
N VAL A 91 15.54 12.99 8.74
CA VAL A 91 16.55 13.20 7.70
C VAL A 91 16.92 11.85 7.13
N VAL A 92 16.70 11.67 5.83
CA VAL A 92 16.83 10.38 5.15
C VAL A 92 17.70 10.50 3.89
N PRO A 93 18.24 9.40 3.35
CA PRO A 93 18.98 9.44 2.09
C PRO A 93 18.01 9.74 0.93
N ILE A 94 18.35 10.72 0.11
CA ILE A 94 17.58 11.11 -1.08
C ILE A 94 18.46 11.03 -2.32
N ALA A 95 17.94 10.50 -3.42
CA ALA A 95 18.64 10.42 -4.69
C ALA A 95 17.76 10.95 -5.83
N TRP A 96 18.13 12.07 -6.41
CA TRP A 96 17.44 12.69 -7.55
C TRP A 96 18.29 12.61 -8.81
N PRO A 97 17.73 12.21 -9.97
CA PRO A 97 18.41 12.29 -11.24
C PRO A 97 18.64 13.77 -11.61
N ILE A 98 19.87 14.09 -12.03
CA ILE A 98 20.25 15.41 -12.53
C ILE A 98 20.57 15.39 -14.03
N GLU A 99 20.84 14.20 -14.58
CA GLU A 99 21.02 13.98 -16.01
C GLU A 99 20.47 12.61 -16.40
N GLN A 100 19.57 12.60 -17.38
CA GLN A 100 19.18 11.39 -18.10
C GLN A 100 19.21 11.68 -19.59
N ARG A 101 19.94 10.89 -20.36
CA ARG A 101 20.07 11.07 -21.80
C ARG A 101 20.15 9.74 -22.51
N LEU A 102 19.33 9.58 -23.53
CA LEU A 102 19.30 8.41 -24.40
C LEU A 102 19.61 8.83 -25.84
N THR A 103 20.62 8.21 -26.44
CA THR A 103 21.00 8.40 -27.84
C THR A 103 20.87 7.08 -28.58
N LEU A 104 19.99 7.02 -29.58
CA LEU A 104 19.81 5.86 -30.44
C LEU A 104 20.80 5.93 -31.62
N PHE A 105 21.27 4.78 -32.12
CA PHE A 105 22.31 4.63 -33.12
C PHE A 105 23.62 5.33 -32.76
N ALA A 106 23.96 5.33 -31.47
CA ALA A 106 25.15 5.97 -30.94
C ALA A 106 26.43 5.48 -31.67
N GLY A 107 27.31 6.41 -32.01
CA GLY A 107 28.55 6.13 -32.75
C GLY A 107 28.39 6.00 -34.25
N THR A 108 27.21 6.29 -34.81
CA THR A 108 26.94 6.27 -36.26
C THR A 108 26.52 7.64 -36.80
N SER A 109 26.50 7.80 -38.14
CA SER A 109 25.96 9.03 -38.77
C SER A 109 24.44 9.18 -38.57
N LYS A 110 23.72 8.16 -38.09
CA LYS A 110 22.30 8.18 -37.81
C LYS A 110 22.01 8.48 -36.34
N ALA A 111 23.02 8.79 -35.51
CA ALA A 111 22.84 9.05 -34.08
C ALA A 111 21.84 10.19 -33.84
N ARG A 112 20.86 9.93 -32.97
CA ARG A 112 19.87 10.92 -32.58
C ARG A 112 19.50 10.77 -31.09
N ASN A 113 19.28 11.88 -30.43
CA ASN A 113 18.77 11.89 -29.06
C ASN A 113 17.27 11.58 -29.06
N ILE A 114 16.88 10.75 -28.12
CA ILE A 114 15.47 10.42 -27.84
C ILE A 114 15.03 11.26 -26.64
N SER A 115 13.87 11.90 -26.76
CA SER A 115 13.23 12.55 -25.61
C SER A 115 12.76 11.49 -24.62
N LEU A 116 13.13 11.65 -23.35
CA LEU A 116 12.67 10.79 -22.28
C LEU A 116 11.49 11.38 -21.48
N TYR A 117 11.06 12.60 -21.81
CA TYR A 117 9.87 13.20 -21.19
C TYR A 117 8.61 12.46 -21.65
N GLU A 118 7.68 12.32 -20.74
CA GLU A 118 6.31 11.94 -21.05
C GLU A 118 5.65 13.07 -21.87
N PRO A 119 4.98 12.77 -23.01
CA PRO A 119 4.40 13.82 -23.86
C PRO A 119 3.31 14.61 -23.14
N SER A 120 3.22 15.91 -23.40
CA SER A 120 2.09 16.71 -22.97
C SER A 120 0.80 16.28 -23.66
N ILE A 121 -0.28 16.19 -22.90
CA ILE A 121 -1.64 15.92 -23.39
C ILE A 121 -2.39 17.25 -23.49
N PRO A 122 -2.88 17.67 -24.69
CA PRO A 122 -3.47 18.99 -24.87
C PRO A 122 -4.68 19.30 -23.97
N SER A 123 -5.46 18.29 -23.60
CA SER A 123 -6.62 18.42 -22.72
C SER A 123 -6.26 18.41 -21.22
N ASP A 124 -5.00 18.15 -20.89
CA ASP A 124 -4.49 18.05 -19.54
C ASP A 124 -3.44 19.17 -19.31
N PRO A 125 -3.81 20.26 -18.62
CA PRO A 125 -2.90 21.38 -18.39
C PRO A 125 -1.74 21.05 -17.44
N TYR A 126 -1.89 20.05 -16.56
CA TYR A 126 -0.85 19.64 -15.61
C TYR A 126 0.31 18.94 -16.32
N SER A 127 0.02 18.09 -17.31
CA SER A 127 1.03 17.35 -18.08
C SER A 127 1.99 18.24 -18.87
N GLN A 128 1.69 19.54 -19.02
CA GLN A 128 2.51 20.50 -19.75
C GLN A 128 3.70 21.04 -18.96
N ASN A 129 3.71 20.85 -17.64
CA ASN A 129 4.75 21.40 -16.77
C ASN A 129 5.97 20.48 -16.64
N HIS A 130 6.63 20.20 -17.76
CA HIS A 130 7.81 19.33 -17.82
C HIS A 130 8.93 19.74 -16.85
N ALA A 131 9.07 21.03 -16.56
CA ALA A 131 10.10 21.52 -15.65
C ALA A 131 9.89 21.05 -14.20
N ALA A 132 8.64 20.97 -13.76
CA ALA A 132 8.30 20.47 -12.42
C ALA A 132 8.23 18.94 -12.39
N ILE A 133 7.61 18.31 -13.38
CA ILE A 133 7.42 16.86 -13.45
C ILE A 133 8.76 16.13 -13.61
N GLY A 134 9.65 16.64 -14.48
CA GLY A 134 10.91 15.98 -14.82
C GLY A 134 10.76 14.75 -15.71
N ILE A 135 11.87 14.14 -16.04
CA ILE A 135 11.95 12.87 -16.77
C ILE A 135 11.57 11.73 -15.80
N PRO A 136 10.84 10.68 -16.25
CA PRO A 136 10.60 9.48 -15.46
C PRO A 136 11.91 8.85 -14.98
N TYR A 137 11.96 8.38 -13.74
CA TYR A 137 13.17 7.82 -13.15
C TYR A 137 12.84 6.75 -12.11
N SER A 138 13.83 5.91 -11.82
CA SER A 138 13.80 5.01 -10.66
C SER A 138 14.64 5.60 -9.53
N GLY A 139 14.01 5.77 -8.37
CA GLY A 139 14.68 6.23 -7.16
C GLY A 139 15.87 5.34 -6.81
N TYR A 140 17.01 5.91 -6.42
CA TYR A 140 18.26 5.23 -6.09
C TYR A 140 18.90 4.43 -7.23
N SER A 141 18.43 4.54 -8.47
CA SER A 141 19.16 3.94 -9.60
C SER A 141 20.61 4.39 -9.63
N ASN A 142 21.53 3.50 -9.96
CA ASN A 142 22.94 3.81 -9.96
C ASN A 142 23.32 4.69 -11.16
N ASP A 143 24.36 5.51 -10.98
CA ASP A 143 24.92 6.30 -12.07
C ASP A 143 25.57 5.39 -13.12
N GLY A 144 25.53 5.80 -14.38
CA GLY A 144 26.19 5.07 -15.46
C GLY A 144 26.28 5.85 -16.75
N ASP A 145 27.17 5.38 -17.63
CA ASP A 145 27.30 5.79 -19.02
C ASP A 145 27.42 4.53 -19.85
N ALA A 146 26.27 3.93 -20.14
CA ALA A 146 26.14 2.71 -20.90
C ALA A 146 26.17 3.00 -22.40
N ASN A 147 27.05 2.33 -23.15
CA ASN A 147 27.11 2.44 -24.61
C ASN A 147 27.29 1.05 -25.21
N GLY A 148 26.24 0.51 -25.79
CA GLY A 148 26.24 -0.88 -26.24
C GLY A 148 25.13 -1.23 -27.23
N PRO A 149 25.09 -2.50 -27.66
CA PRO A 149 23.97 -3.01 -28.43
C PRO A 149 22.69 -2.99 -27.58
N VAL A 150 21.54 -2.85 -28.24
CA VAL A 150 20.23 -2.95 -27.62
C VAL A 150 19.74 -4.39 -27.70
N VAL A 151 19.33 -4.95 -26.56
CA VAL A 151 18.77 -6.31 -26.48
C VAL A 151 17.43 -6.28 -25.75
N TYR A 152 16.42 -6.90 -26.35
CA TYR A 152 15.12 -7.10 -25.73
C TYR A 152 15.12 -8.38 -24.89
N ALA A 153 14.78 -8.28 -23.62
CA ALA A 153 14.85 -9.37 -22.65
C ALA A 153 13.52 -9.65 -21.95
N ASN A 154 12.38 -9.54 -22.64
CA ASN A 154 11.05 -9.82 -22.08
C ASN A 154 10.85 -9.09 -20.74
N HIS A 155 10.70 -9.83 -19.63
CA HIS A 155 10.60 -9.29 -18.27
C HIS A 155 11.95 -9.15 -17.56
N ALA A 156 13.05 -9.52 -18.22
CA ALA A 156 14.41 -9.52 -17.66
C ALA A 156 14.54 -10.33 -16.35
N VAL A 157 13.82 -11.43 -16.24
CA VAL A 157 14.00 -12.42 -15.17
C VAL A 157 15.03 -13.49 -15.57
N ALA A 158 15.49 -14.30 -14.62
CA ALA A 158 16.55 -15.30 -14.86
C ALA A 158 16.25 -16.20 -16.06
N ALA A 159 15.02 -16.73 -16.16
CA ALA A 159 14.59 -17.60 -17.26
C ALA A 159 14.64 -16.92 -18.64
N ASP A 160 14.34 -15.60 -18.69
CA ASP A 160 14.40 -14.83 -19.94
C ASP A 160 15.84 -14.70 -20.44
N PHE A 161 16.79 -14.46 -19.54
CA PHE A 161 18.20 -14.41 -19.90
C PHE A 161 18.75 -15.77 -20.34
N ASP A 162 18.29 -16.87 -19.75
CA ASP A 162 18.65 -18.22 -20.15
C ASP A 162 18.10 -18.53 -21.55
N ALA A 163 16.87 -18.07 -21.86
CA ALA A 163 16.28 -18.18 -23.20
C ALA A 163 17.06 -17.35 -24.25
N LEU A 164 17.50 -16.12 -23.89
CA LEU A 164 18.37 -15.31 -24.76
C LEU A 164 19.69 -16.02 -25.06
N ALA A 165 20.32 -16.60 -24.05
CA ALA A 165 21.57 -17.36 -24.23
C ALA A 165 21.38 -18.59 -25.15
N ALA A 166 20.24 -19.30 -24.98
CA ALA A 166 19.87 -20.41 -25.86
C ALA A 166 19.64 -19.99 -27.32
N ALA A 167 19.10 -18.76 -27.53
CA ALA A 167 18.95 -18.16 -28.84
C ALA A 167 20.24 -17.56 -29.41
N GLY A 168 21.38 -17.69 -28.71
CA GLY A 168 22.68 -17.14 -29.12
C GLY A 168 22.79 -15.61 -28.96
N VAL A 169 21.91 -14.97 -28.17
CA VAL A 169 21.92 -13.54 -27.93
C VAL A 169 22.61 -13.23 -26.60
N SER A 170 23.72 -12.49 -26.66
CA SER A 170 24.47 -12.07 -25.48
C SER A 170 24.04 -10.70 -24.99
N VAL A 171 23.83 -10.56 -23.67
CA VAL A 171 23.57 -9.25 -23.05
C VAL A 171 24.84 -8.58 -22.52
N LYS A 172 26.01 -9.22 -22.66
CA LYS A 172 27.28 -8.64 -22.20
C LYS A 172 27.59 -7.33 -22.92
N GLY A 173 27.73 -6.25 -22.15
CA GLY A 173 27.95 -4.90 -22.68
C GLY A 173 26.70 -4.26 -23.32
N ALA A 174 25.54 -4.90 -23.22
CA ALA A 174 24.29 -4.42 -23.83
C ALA A 174 23.51 -3.47 -22.90
N ILE A 175 22.65 -2.66 -23.52
CA ILE A 175 21.54 -1.98 -22.88
C ILE A 175 20.32 -2.89 -23.05
N VAL A 176 19.80 -3.40 -21.95
CA VAL A 176 18.64 -4.30 -21.92
C VAL A 176 17.37 -3.49 -21.91
N ILE A 177 16.41 -3.82 -22.80
CA ILE A 177 15.05 -3.30 -22.78
C ILE A 177 14.14 -4.40 -22.24
N ALA A 178 13.35 -4.06 -21.20
CA ALA A 178 12.42 -5.00 -20.60
C ALA A 178 11.01 -4.40 -20.46
N ARG A 179 9.98 -5.23 -20.53
CA ARG A 179 8.63 -4.84 -20.16
C ARG A 179 8.40 -5.02 -18.66
N SER A 180 7.46 -4.26 -18.11
CA SER A 180 7.02 -4.38 -16.72
C SER A 180 6.41 -5.76 -16.41
N GLY A 181 6.22 -6.09 -15.15
CA GLY A 181 5.80 -7.43 -14.70
C GLY A 181 6.96 -8.42 -14.52
N GLY A 182 6.66 -9.64 -14.10
CA GLY A 182 7.64 -10.71 -13.89
C GLY A 182 8.54 -10.56 -12.65
N GLY A 183 8.39 -9.48 -11.86
CA GLY A 183 9.15 -9.26 -10.63
C GLY A 183 9.63 -7.81 -10.45
N ALA A 184 10.26 -7.53 -9.31
CA ALA A 184 10.74 -6.20 -8.93
C ALA A 184 11.82 -5.65 -9.89
N LEU A 185 11.84 -4.32 -10.08
CA LEU A 185 12.84 -3.63 -10.92
C LEU A 185 14.26 -3.92 -10.46
N THR A 186 14.51 -3.90 -9.15
CA THR A 186 15.79 -4.20 -8.53
C THR A 186 16.29 -5.59 -8.94
N ALA A 187 15.42 -6.60 -8.92
CA ALA A 187 15.77 -7.97 -9.34
C ALA A 187 16.15 -8.01 -10.83
N LYS A 188 15.41 -7.30 -11.70
CA LYS A 188 15.74 -7.19 -13.14
C LYS A 188 17.13 -6.61 -13.36
N ALA A 189 17.45 -5.52 -12.66
CA ALA A 189 18.74 -4.86 -12.79
C ALA A 189 19.89 -5.72 -12.21
N PHE A 190 19.69 -6.44 -11.10
CA PHE A 190 20.68 -7.38 -10.57
C PHE A 190 20.93 -8.55 -11.53
N GLU A 191 19.87 -9.15 -12.09
CA GLU A 191 20.01 -10.27 -13.04
C GLU A 191 20.70 -9.84 -14.33
N ALA A 192 20.40 -8.65 -14.85
CA ALA A 192 21.05 -8.07 -16.01
C ALA A 192 22.54 -7.78 -15.73
N ALA A 193 22.84 -7.12 -14.58
CA ALA A 193 24.21 -6.82 -14.16
C ALA A 193 25.07 -8.07 -14.00
N LYS A 194 24.53 -9.12 -13.37
CA LYS A 194 25.17 -10.42 -13.19
C LYS A 194 25.61 -11.06 -14.51
N ARG A 195 24.87 -10.78 -15.59
CA ARG A 195 25.17 -11.28 -16.94
C ARG A 195 25.99 -10.29 -17.80
N GLY A 196 26.42 -9.18 -17.18
CA GLY A 196 27.32 -8.20 -17.80
C GLY A 196 26.62 -7.16 -18.67
N ALA A 197 25.31 -6.96 -18.54
CA ALA A 197 24.62 -5.82 -19.12
C ALA A 197 25.13 -4.52 -18.49
N THR A 198 24.96 -3.40 -19.19
CA THR A 198 25.46 -2.09 -18.78
C THR A 198 24.34 -1.10 -18.37
N ALA A 199 23.10 -1.36 -18.74
CA ALA A 199 21.91 -0.65 -18.30
C ALA A 199 20.66 -1.52 -18.50
N VAL A 200 19.58 -1.17 -17.78
CA VAL A 200 18.24 -1.70 -18.01
C VAL A 200 17.27 -0.53 -18.21
N LEU A 201 16.44 -0.59 -19.26
CA LEU A 201 15.35 0.35 -19.49
C LEU A 201 14.03 -0.42 -19.49
N VAL A 202 13.08 0.00 -18.65
CA VAL A 202 11.82 -0.72 -18.44
C VAL A 202 10.64 0.11 -18.95
N PHE A 203 9.72 -0.51 -19.69
CA PHE A 203 8.50 0.12 -20.16
C PHE A 203 7.25 -0.67 -19.71
N ASN A 204 6.12 0.02 -19.61
CA ASN A 204 4.84 -0.61 -19.32
C ASN A 204 4.32 -1.36 -20.54
N ASP A 205 3.90 -2.61 -20.34
CA ASP A 205 3.40 -3.46 -21.42
C ASP A 205 2.00 -3.01 -21.85
N PRO A 206 1.81 -2.59 -23.12
CA PRO A 206 0.50 -2.22 -23.64
C PRO A 206 -0.55 -3.34 -23.60
N LEU A 207 -0.11 -4.61 -23.58
CA LEU A 207 -1.02 -5.77 -23.51
C LEU A 207 -1.71 -5.90 -22.14
N THR A 208 -1.08 -5.42 -21.07
CA THR A 208 -1.58 -5.63 -19.71
C THR A 208 -2.03 -4.34 -19.02
N SER A 209 -1.57 -3.18 -19.51
CA SER A 209 -1.87 -1.90 -18.87
C SER A 209 -2.27 -0.77 -19.85
N GLY A 210 -2.23 -1.00 -21.15
CA GLY A 210 -2.43 0.02 -22.18
C GLY A 210 -3.63 -0.24 -23.09
N TYR A 211 -3.50 0.22 -24.34
CA TYR A 211 -4.58 0.29 -25.34
C TYR A 211 -5.19 -1.07 -25.74
N PHE A 212 -4.58 -2.19 -25.42
CA PHE A 212 -5.21 -3.51 -25.61
C PHE A 212 -6.28 -3.80 -24.55
N MET A 213 -6.21 -3.13 -23.40
CA MET A 213 -7.16 -3.32 -22.31
C MET A 213 -8.41 -2.43 -22.45
N GLY A 214 -8.30 -1.30 -23.19
CA GLY A 214 -9.39 -0.37 -23.39
C GLY A 214 -8.93 1.05 -23.69
N ASP A 215 -9.84 2.01 -23.55
CA ASP A 215 -9.53 3.42 -23.78
C ASP A 215 -8.48 3.91 -22.78
N THR A 216 -7.43 4.53 -23.33
CA THR A 216 -6.34 5.09 -22.52
C THR A 216 -6.60 6.53 -22.14
N TYR A 217 -5.98 7.00 -21.06
CA TYR A 217 -6.00 8.41 -20.67
C TYR A 217 -5.60 9.33 -21.84
N PRO A 218 -6.31 10.45 -22.12
CA PRO A 218 -7.38 11.05 -21.30
C PRO A 218 -8.81 10.60 -21.65
N LYS A 219 -9.01 9.59 -22.49
CA LYS A 219 -10.34 9.10 -22.88
C LYS A 219 -10.88 8.05 -21.92
N GLY A 220 -10.01 7.30 -21.28
CA GLY A 220 -10.34 6.24 -20.35
C GLY A 220 -9.22 5.99 -19.34
N PRO A 221 -9.37 4.95 -18.51
CA PRO A 221 -8.52 4.76 -17.34
C PRO A 221 -7.20 4.04 -17.62
N TRP A 222 -6.98 3.53 -18.85
CA TRP A 222 -5.79 2.74 -19.14
C TRP A 222 -4.58 3.62 -19.51
N ARG A 223 -3.38 3.07 -19.38
CA ARG A 223 -2.13 3.80 -19.59
C ARG A 223 -1.95 4.24 -21.04
N PRO A 224 -1.72 5.54 -21.29
CA PRO A 224 -1.32 6.00 -22.61
C PRO A 224 0.10 5.51 -22.93
N LEU A 225 0.40 5.29 -24.22
CA LEU A 225 1.71 4.82 -24.65
C LEU A 225 2.85 5.77 -24.24
N GLY A 226 2.54 7.06 -24.08
CA GLY A 226 3.46 8.08 -23.60
C GLY A 226 3.67 8.09 -22.07
N GLY A 227 2.96 7.26 -21.30
CA GLY A 227 3.13 7.17 -19.85
C GLY A 227 4.23 6.21 -19.44
N ALA A 228 4.94 6.54 -18.35
CA ALA A 228 5.97 5.69 -17.76
C ALA A 228 5.80 5.63 -16.23
N THR A 229 5.95 4.46 -15.63
CA THR A 229 5.84 4.27 -14.18
C THR A 229 7.17 4.59 -13.51
N ARG A 230 7.24 5.69 -12.74
CA ARG A 230 8.33 5.93 -11.78
C ARG A 230 8.28 4.86 -10.73
N ASN A 231 9.41 4.55 -10.13
CA ASN A 231 9.49 3.54 -9.08
C ASN A 231 10.79 3.73 -8.28
N THR A 232 11.00 2.91 -7.26
CA THR A 232 12.24 2.88 -6.50
C THR A 232 13.02 1.58 -6.75
N MET A 233 14.34 1.68 -6.64
CA MET A 233 15.23 0.52 -6.53
C MET A 233 15.22 0.10 -5.07
N THR A 234 14.25 -0.75 -4.70
CA THR A 234 14.06 -1.19 -3.30
C THR A 234 15.36 -1.72 -2.67
N PHE A 235 15.57 -1.37 -1.41
CA PHE A 235 16.76 -1.75 -0.65
C PHE A 235 16.70 -3.19 -0.11
N THR A 236 16.37 -4.17 -0.95
CA THR A 236 15.97 -5.49 -0.49
C THR A 236 14.58 -5.45 0.18
N ASN A 237 14.09 -6.47 0.78
CA ASN A 237 12.74 -6.51 1.35
C ASN A 237 12.60 -5.82 2.73
N ASP A 238 13.49 -4.87 3.03
CA ASP A 238 13.50 -4.18 4.32
C ASP A 238 13.14 -2.69 4.13
N PRO A 239 11.91 -2.24 4.43
CA PRO A 239 11.54 -0.84 4.50
C PRO A 239 12.41 0.00 5.44
N GLY A 240 12.29 1.33 5.30
CA GLY A 240 12.97 2.29 6.15
C GLY A 240 14.37 2.69 5.69
N ASP A 241 15.12 3.35 6.57
CA ASP A 241 16.44 3.91 6.25
C ASP A 241 17.60 2.96 6.61
N PRO A 242 18.25 2.30 5.63
CA PRO A 242 19.38 1.43 5.88
C PRO A 242 20.65 2.18 6.29
N THR A 243 20.67 3.51 6.16
CA THR A 243 21.79 4.37 6.54
C THR A 243 21.67 4.91 7.96
N ALA A 244 20.53 4.81 8.59
CA ALA A 244 20.29 5.33 9.93
C ALA A 244 21.26 4.73 10.96
N ILE A 245 21.71 5.58 11.88
CA ILE A 245 22.44 5.21 13.11
C ILE A 245 21.62 5.75 14.27
N GLY A 246 20.74 4.90 14.83
CA GLY A 246 19.71 5.33 15.77
C GLY A 246 18.60 6.12 15.06
N ASP A 247 17.94 7.02 15.79
CA ASP A 247 16.83 7.82 15.24
C ASP A 247 17.36 8.86 14.22
N PRO A 248 16.84 8.88 12.99
CA PRO A 248 17.29 9.77 11.93
C PRO A 248 16.67 11.17 12.04
N VAL A 249 16.82 11.79 13.21
CA VAL A 249 16.39 13.18 13.47
C VAL A 249 17.39 14.19 12.87
N PRO A 250 17.01 15.47 12.69
CA PRO A 250 17.94 16.48 12.19
C PRO A 250 19.24 16.56 12.99
N GLY A 251 20.37 16.38 12.29
CA GLY A 251 21.71 16.35 12.89
C GLY A 251 22.19 14.98 13.36
N ALA A 252 21.39 13.93 13.26
CA ALA A 252 21.82 12.56 13.54
C ALA A 252 22.88 12.09 12.52
N PRO A 253 23.83 11.22 12.93
CA PRO A 253 24.80 10.65 12.01
C PRO A 253 24.15 9.58 11.12
N HIS A 254 24.66 9.46 9.89
CA HIS A 254 24.27 8.43 8.94
C HIS A 254 25.47 7.60 8.48
N LYS A 255 25.23 6.35 8.13
CA LYS A 255 26.15 5.56 7.29
C LYS A 255 26.23 6.21 5.90
N PRO A 256 27.34 6.03 5.17
CA PRO A 256 27.45 6.56 3.81
C PRO A 256 26.42 5.88 2.87
N PHE A 257 26.09 6.53 1.74
CA PHE A 257 25.20 5.97 0.71
C PHE A 257 25.62 4.58 0.21
N SER A 258 26.91 4.24 0.26
CA SER A 258 27.40 2.90 -0.09
C SER A 258 26.91 1.79 0.84
N ALA A 259 26.27 2.10 1.96
CA ALA A 259 25.59 1.12 2.80
C ALA A 259 24.30 0.61 2.15
N ILE A 260 23.73 1.36 1.21
CA ILE A 260 22.56 0.97 0.42
C ILE A 260 23.01 -0.03 -0.66
N LYS A 261 22.49 -1.25 -0.63
CA LYS A 261 22.82 -2.29 -1.60
C LYS A 261 21.98 -2.13 -2.86
N LEU A 262 22.58 -1.59 -3.90
CA LEU A 262 21.94 -1.31 -5.19
C LEU A 262 22.59 -2.13 -6.32
N PRO A 263 21.86 -2.39 -7.44
CA PRO A 263 22.47 -2.92 -8.65
C PRO A 263 23.60 -2.01 -9.13
N SER A 264 24.65 -2.59 -9.73
CA SER A 264 25.84 -1.84 -10.17
C SER A 264 25.65 -1.05 -11.47
N ILE A 265 24.51 -1.20 -12.14
CA ILE A 265 24.19 -0.58 -13.43
C ILE A 265 22.98 0.34 -13.29
N PRO A 266 22.88 1.39 -14.13
CA PRO A 266 21.70 2.24 -14.16
C PRO A 266 20.47 1.47 -14.66
N GLU A 267 19.33 1.79 -14.06
CA GLU A 267 18.01 1.39 -14.49
C GLU A 267 17.13 2.66 -14.62
N ALA A 268 16.24 2.71 -15.62
CA ALA A 268 15.27 3.79 -15.74
C ALA A 268 13.98 3.31 -16.43
N PRO A 269 12.81 3.83 -16.01
CA PRO A 269 11.58 3.67 -16.74
C PRO A 269 11.60 4.54 -17.99
N ILE A 270 11.04 4.00 -19.08
CA ILE A 270 10.84 4.69 -20.34
C ILE A 270 9.39 4.55 -20.80
N THR A 271 8.91 5.50 -21.60
CA THR A 271 7.57 5.40 -22.17
C THR A 271 7.50 4.25 -23.20
N GLY A 272 6.31 3.74 -23.47
CA GLY A 272 6.09 2.78 -24.54
C GLY A 272 6.43 3.33 -25.92
N GLU A 273 6.34 4.66 -26.12
CA GLU A 273 6.79 5.33 -27.36
C GLU A 273 8.31 5.21 -27.52
N VAL A 274 9.07 5.49 -26.47
CA VAL A 274 10.54 5.33 -26.47
C VAL A 274 10.92 3.85 -26.65
N ALA A 275 10.21 2.94 -25.97
CA ALA A 275 10.44 1.51 -26.15
C ALA A 275 10.21 1.08 -27.60
N ARG A 276 9.14 1.54 -28.25
CA ARG A 276 8.87 1.29 -29.68
C ARG A 276 10.02 1.75 -30.57
N GLU A 277 10.53 2.96 -30.36
CA GLU A 277 11.66 3.50 -31.13
C GLU A 277 12.94 2.66 -30.99
N LEU A 278 13.16 2.06 -29.81
CA LEU A 278 14.31 1.20 -29.55
C LEU A 278 14.14 -0.22 -30.14
N LEU A 279 12.89 -0.75 -30.08
CA LEU A 279 12.60 -2.15 -30.43
C LEU A 279 12.29 -2.35 -31.93
N GLU A 280 11.63 -1.40 -32.59
CA GLU A 280 11.25 -1.51 -33.99
C GLU A 280 12.43 -1.75 -34.95
N PRO A 281 13.61 -1.09 -34.80
CA PRO A 281 14.76 -1.32 -35.66
C PRO A 281 15.60 -2.55 -35.30
N LEU A 282 15.24 -3.32 -34.26
CA LEU A 282 15.98 -4.51 -33.87
C LEU A 282 15.93 -5.58 -34.97
N GLY A 283 16.99 -6.36 -35.06
CA GLY A 283 17.13 -7.51 -35.95
C GLY A 283 17.51 -8.78 -35.17
N GLY A 284 18.23 -9.69 -35.84
CA GLY A 284 18.63 -10.96 -35.23
C GLY A 284 17.46 -11.92 -35.03
N PRO A 285 17.54 -12.85 -34.06
CA PRO A 285 16.48 -13.84 -33.82
C PRO A 285 15.13 -13.18 -33.50
N VAL A 286 14.04 -13.76 -34.02
CA VAL A 286 12.69 -13.36 -33.69
C VAL A 286 12.38 -13.86 -32.27
N ALA A 287 11.76 -13.01 -31.46
CA ALA A 287 11.28 -13.37 -30.13
C ALA A 287 10.13 -14.39 -30.21
N SER A 288 9.99 -15.22 -29.17
CA SER A 288 8.82 -16.11 -29.07
C SER A 288 7.52 -15.29 -28.96
N PRO A 289 6.38 -15.86 -29.40
CA PRO A 289 5.11 -15.12 -29.43
C PRO A 289 4.67 -14.54 -28.08
N ASP A 290 4.98 -15.24 -26.97
CA ASP A 290 4.67 -14.82 -25.59
C ASP A 290 5.54 -13.64 -25.11
N TRP A 291 6.63 -13.33 -25.82
CA TRP A 291 7.48 -12.16 -25.58
C TRP A 291 7.02 -10.90 -26.32
N HIS A 292 6.00 -11.01 -27.15
CA HIS A 292 5.54 -9.89 -27.96
C HIS A 292 4.86 -8.82 -27.11
N PRO A 293 5.33 -7.56 -27.12
CA PRO A 293 4.79 -6.50 -26.25
C PRO A 293 3.59 -5.76 -26.86
N GLY A 294 2.88 -6.35 -27.84
CA GLY A 294 1.70 -5.75 -28.46
C GLY A 294 1.98 -4.64 -29.49
N PHE A 295 3.23 -4.44 -29.93
CA PHE A 295 3.53 -3.50 -31.02
C PHE A 295 3.23 -4.08 -32.39
N ALA A 296 2.96 -3.22 -33.40
CA ALA A 296 2.55 -3.64 -34.74
C ALA A 296 3.72 -4.08 -35.65
N PHE A 297 4.80 -4.63 -35.08
CA PHE A 297 5.96 -5.14 -35.82
C PHE A 297 6.45 -6.47 -35.22
N SER A 298 7.17 -7.26 -35.99
CA SER A 298 7.79 -8.48 -35.50
C SER A 298 8.86 -8.16 -34.45
N GLN A 299 8.72 -8.70 -33.24
CA GLN A 299 9.68 -8.44 -32.19
C GLN A 299 10.94 -9.28 -32.40
N HIS A 300 12.08 -8.60 -32.43
CA HIS A 300 13.41 -9.21 -32.48
C HIS A 300 14.15 -9.04 -31.17
N LEU A 301 15.12 -9.94 -30.90
CA LEU A 301 15.83 -9.99 -29.64
C LEU A 301 17.04 -9.06 -29.55
N GLY A 302 17.61 -8.61 -30.71
CA GLY A 302 18.83 -7.81 -30.72
C GLY A 302 19.22 -7.36 -32.13
N GLY A 303 20.52 -7.46 -32.47
CA GLY A 303 21.08 -7.06 -33.76
C GLY A 303 22.09 -5.93 -33.64
N ASP A 304 22.25 -5.14 -34.73
CA ASP A 304 23.29 -4.11 -34.83
C ASP A 304 22.87 -2.74 -34.25
N VAL A 305 21.66 -2.65 -33.68
CA VAL A 305 21.17 -1.40 -33.08
C VAL A 305 21.94 -1.11 -31.81
N ARG A 306 22.50 0.09 -31.73
CA ARG A 306 23.27 0.56 -30.57
C ARG A 306 22.60 1.79 -29.95
N ALA A 307 22.69 1.88 -28.64
CA ALA A 307 22.28 3.08 -27.90
C ALA A 307 23.34 3.48 -26.88
N ARG A 308 23.25 4.73 -26.44
CA ARG A 308 23.99 5.21 -25.28
C ARG A 308 22.98 5.79 -24.28
N PHE A 309 23.03 5.31 -23.03
CA PHE A 309 22.22 5.81 -21.93
C PHE A 309 23.13 6.37 -20.83
N VAL A 310 22.90 7.62 -20.45
CA VAL A 310 23.62 8.31 -19.39
C VAL A 310 22.66 8.62 -18.27
N LEU A 311 22.99 8.22 -17.05
CA LEU A 311 22.29 8.61 -15.82
C LEU A 311 23.29 9.17 -14.83
N ARG A 312 22.96 10.33 -14.24
CA ARG A 312 23.68 10.94 -13.13
C ARG A 312 22.68 11.39 -12.09
N SER A 313 22.97 11.13 -10.83
CA SER A 313 22.11 11.47 -9.69
C SER A 313 22.85 12.32 -8.68
N ARG A 314 22.14 13.26 -8.10
CA ARG A 314 22.55 13.93 -6.86
C ARG A 314 22.07 13.06 -5.68
N ARG A 315 23.00 12.66 -4.82
CA ARG A 315 22.73 11.93 -3.59
C ARG A 315 23.03 12.82 -2.40
N PHE A 316 22.10 12.90 -1.46
CA PHE A 316 22.23 13.76 -0.26
C PHE A 316 21.32 13.26 0.85
N PHE A 317 21.57 13.68 2.08
CA PHE A 317 20.63 13.51 3.19
C PHE A 317 19.74 14.74 3.26
N GLY A 318 18.44 14.56 3.26
CA GLY A 318 17.45 15.62 3.21
C GLY A 318 16.27 15.37 4.16
N PRO A 319 15.52 16.44 4.50
CA PRO A 319 14.39 16.34 5.40
C PRO A 319 13.18 15.66 4.72
N ILE A 320 12.40 14.96 5.54
CA ILE A 320 11.03 14.56 5.29
C ILE A 320 10.16 15.02 6.49
N TRP A 321 8.83 15.12 6.29
CA TRP A 321 7.93 15.76 7.24
C TRP A 321 6.66 14.94 7.48
N ASP A 322 6.71 14.02 8.41
CA ASP A 322 5.46 13.36 8.86
C ASP A 322 4.55 14.34 9.59
N VAL A 323 3.25 14.18 9.40
CA VAL A 323 2.26 14.94 10.17
C VAL A 323 1.50 13.98 11.07
N ILE A 324 1.59 14.21 12.38
CA ILE A 324 0.92 13.40 13.40
C ILE A 324 -0.16 14.24 14.07
N GLY A 325 -1.42 13.82 13.90
CA GLY A 325 -2.58 14.40 14.57
C GLY A 325 -3.11 13.47 15.65
N THR A 326 -3.32 13.95 16.85
CA THR A 326 -3.79 13.12 17.98
C THR A 326 -5.10 13.66 18.54
N LEU A 327 -6.12 12.79 18.59
CA LEU A 327 -7.35 13.04 19.33
C LEU A 327 -7.40 12.09 20.54
N ARG A 328 -7.19 12.64 21.74
CA ARG A 328 -7.02 11.88 22.99
C ARG A 328 -8.27 11.13 23.38
N GLY A 329 -8.11 9.83 23.66
CA GLY A 329 -9.13 8.96 24.22
C GLY A 329 -9.16 8.98 25.74
N SER A 330 -10.06 8.19 26.32
CA SER A 330 -10.24 8.02 27.76
C SER A 330 -9.45 6.83 28.33
N THR A 331 -8.86 6.00 27.46
CA THR A 331 -8.00 4.85 27.83
C THR A 331 -6.59 5.03 27.26
N ASP A 332 -5.67 4.16 27.63
CA ASP A 332 -4.30 4.09 27.11
C ASP A 332 -4.21 3.45 25.70
N GLN A 333 -5.27 2.77 25.26
CA GLN A 333 -5.30 2.14 23.95
C GLN A 333 -5.37 3.17 22.80
N THR A 334 -4.85 2.79 21.64
CA THR A 334 -4.79 3.64 20.45
C THR A 334 -5.31 2.93 19.20
N VAL A 335 -5.81 3.71 18.25
CA VAL A 335 -6.07 3.34 16.86
C VAL A 335 -5.28 4.28 15.98
N VAL A 336 -4.52 3.76 15.03
CA VAL A 336 -3.78 4.57 14.07
C VAL A 336 -4.45 4.45 12.71
N VAL A 337 -4.62 5.59 12.03
CA VAL A 337 -5.08 5.66 10.64
C VAL A 337 -4.10 6.51 9.85
N GLY A 338 -3.69 6.07 8.67
CA GLY A 338 -2.65 6.78 7.94
C GLY A 338 -2.69 6.60 6.43
N SER A 339 -2.05 7.57 5.77
CA SER A 339 -1.78 7.64 4.33
C SER A 339 -0.48 8.37 4.13
N HIS A 340 0.29 8.02 3.11
CA HIS A 340 1.40 8.87 2.75
C HIS A 340 0.94 10.14 2.02
N ARG A 341 1.89 11.03 1.75
CA ARG A 341 1.60 12.33 1.18
C ARG A 341 2.58 12.74 0.09
N ASP A 342 3.81 12.25 0.15
CA ASP A 342 4.77 12.43 -0.93
C ASP A 342 4.31 11.70 -2.19
N ALA A 343 4.66 12.23 -3.35
CA ALA A 343 4.25 11.67 -4.64
C ALA A 343 5.37 11.77 -5.67
N TRP A 344 5.37 10.91 -6.66
CA TRP A 344 6.30 11.02 -7.79
C TRP A 344 6.13 12.31 -8.59
N THR A 345 4.90 12.79 -8.69
CA THR A 345 4.53 13.98 -9.45
C THR A 345 3.47 14.81 -8.71
N TYR A 346 2.25 14.89 -9.24
CA TYR A 346 1.11 15.56 -8.60
C TYR A 346 0.35 14.65 -7.64
N GLY A 347 0.33 13.34 -7.91
CA GLY A 347 -0.19 12.33 -7.01
C GLY A 347 -1.65 12.48 -6.61
N SER A 348 -2.54 12.87 -7.54
CA SER A 348 -3.95 13.11 -7.20
C SER A 348 -4.67 11.86 -6.70
N VAL A 349 -4.34 10.70 -7.27
CA VAL A 349 -4.81 9.41 -6.77
C VAL A 349 -3.83 8.89 -5.74
N ASP A 350 -2.59 8.74 -6.13
CA ASP A 350 -1.49 8.16 -5.36
C ASP A 350 -0.52 9.27 -4.89
N PRO A 351 -0.63 9.69 -3.59
CA PRO A 351 -1.54 9.21 -2.52
C PRO A 351 -2.63 10.19 -2.09
N ILE A 352 -2.81 11.32 -2.78
CA ILE A 352 -3.64 12.42 -2.28
C ILE A 352 -5.10 12.00 -2.09
N SER A 353 -5.61 11.00 -2.84
CA SER A 353 -6.96 10.48 -2.58
C SER A 353 -7.09 9.92 -1.15
N GLY A 354 -6.07 9.24 -0.63
CA GLY A 354 -6.01 8.76 0.75
C GLY A 354 -5.76 9.87 1.77
N THR A 355 -4.88 10.83 1.46
CA THR A 355 -4.71 12.02 2.33
C THR A 355 -6.02 12.82 2.45
N VAL A 356 -6.80 12.94 1.38
CA VAL A 356 -8.15 13.56 1.40
C VAL A 356 -9.09 12.77 2.30
N ASP A 357 -9.05 11.44 2.27
CA ASP A 357 -9.82 10.56 3.16
C ASP A 357 -9.51 10.87 4.64
N LEU A 358 -8.23 10.96 5.03
CA LEU A 358 -7.82 11.35 6.38
C LEU A 358 -8.38 12.72 6.79
N LEU A 359 -8.40 13.70 5.90
CA LEU A 359 -8.94 15.03 6.19
C LEU A 359 -10.47 15.03 6.35
N GLN A 360 -11.18 14.19 5.59
CA GLN A 360 -12.63 14.01 5.76
C GLN A 360 -12.94 13.32 7.10
N LEU A 361 -12.19 12.27 7.47
CA LEU A 361 -12.26 11.63 8.77
C LEU A 361 -12.03 12.64 9.90
N ALA A 362 -10.97 13.44 9.81
CA ALA A 362 -10.64 14.42 10.83
C ALA A 362 -11.79 15.43 11.03
N ARG A 363 -12.43 15.89 9.95
CA ARG A 363 -13.60 16.79 10.04
C ARG A 363 -14.79 16.10 10.70
N ALA A 364 -15.03 14.81 10.41
CA ALA A 364 -16.12 14.05 11.03
C ALA A 364 -15.90 13.91 12.54
N PHE A 365 -14.70 13.56 12.95
CA PHE A 365 -14.34 13.41 14.36
C PHE A 365 -14.29 14.76 15.09
N GLY A 366 -13.85 15.81 14.39
CA GLY A 366 -13.91 17.17 14.92
C GLY A 366 -15.32 17.64 15.22
N LYS A 367 -16.32 17.30 14.39
CA LYS A 367 -17.75 17.57 14.66
C LYS A 367 -18.24 16.82 15.89
N LEU A 368 -17.90 15.54 16.03
CA LEU A 368 -18.23 14.75 17.21
C LEU A 368 -17.57 15.35 18.47
N HIS A 369 -16.29 15.66 18.41
CA HIS A 369 -15.56 16.23 19.55
C HIS A 369 -16.14 17.58 19.99
N ALA A 370 -16.49 18.44 19.03
CA ALA A 370 -17.14 19.72 19.31
C ALA A 370 -18.53 19.57 19.96
N SER A 371 -19.21 18.43 19.78
CA SER A 371 -20.47 18.11 20.47
C SER A 371 -20.29 17.51 21.87
N GLY A 372 -19.05 17.38 22.35
CA GLY A 372 -18.73 16.83 23.65
C GLY A 372 -18.38 15.33 23.64
N TRP A 373 -18.33 14.69 22.47
CA TRP A 373 -17.87 13.32 22.36
C TRP A 373 -16.35 13.21 22.59
N GLN A 374 -15.94 12.18 23.29
CA GLN A 374 -14.55 11.79 23.45
C GLN A 374 -14.43 10.31 23.07
N PRO A 375 -13.46 9.92 22.22
CA PRO A 375 -13.24 8.51 21.91
C PRO A 375 -12.79 7.73 23.15
N ARG A 376 -13.11 6.45 23.19
CA ARG A 376 -12.56 5.56 24.24
C ARG A 376 -11.06 5.36 24.03
N ARG A 377 -10.63 5.09 22.80
CA ARG A 377 -9.22 4.95 22.41
C ARG A 377 -8.72 6.21 21.74
N THR A 378 -7.49 6.57 22.00
CA THR A 378 -6.83 7.68 21.30
C THR A 378 -6.78 7.37 19.80
N VAL A 379 -7.22 8.33 18.98
CA VAL A 379 -7.09 8.25 17.52
C VAL A 379 -5.86 9.03 17.08
N ILE A 380 -4.95 8.36 16.40
CA ILE A 380 -3.74 8.95 15.81
C ILE A 380 -3.92 8.96 14.29
N VAL A 381 -3.85 10.14 13.69
CA VAL A 381 -3.80 10.33 12.24
C VAL A 381 -2.34 10.53 11.85
N GLY A 382 -1.81 9.62 11.04
CA GLY A 382 -0.46 9.71 10.45
C GLY A 382 -0.57 10.10 8.97
N SER A 383 0.00 11.26 8.59
CA SER A 383 0.24 11.57 7.19
C SER A 383 1.74 11.46 6.95
N TRP A 384 2.11 10.34 6.36
CA TRP A 384 3.49 9.89 6.23
C TRP A 384 4.19 10.58 5.06
N ASP A 385 5.51 10.57 5.08
CA ASP A 385 6.36 11.15 4.06
C ASP A 385 7.48 10.18 3.69
N GLY A 386 7.83 10.13 2.41
CA GLY A 386 8.89 9.25 1.92
C GLY A 386 8.49 7.80 1.76
N GLU A 387 7.21 7.50 1.60
CA GLU A 387 6.68 6.19 1.25
C GLU A 387 7.28 5.71 -0.06
N GLU A 388 7.15 6.51 -1.12
CA GLU A 388 7.52 6.24 -2.51
C GLU A 388 8.97 5.80 -2.70
N LEU A 389 9.83 6.17 -1.80
CA LEU A 389 11.23 5.79 -1.88
C LEU A 389 11.64 4.63 -0.96
N ASN A 390 10.95 4.28 0.05
CA ASN A 390 11.10 3.07 0.89
C ASN A 390 10.36 3.13 2.24
N LEU A 391 9.16 3.66 2.33
CA LEU A 391 8.35 3.78 3.55
C LEU A 391 9.08 4.48 4.71
N PHE A 392 9.85 5.53 4.42
CA PHE A 392 10.74 6.12 5.43
C PHE A 392 9.99 6.64 6.65
N GLY A 393 8.97 7.49 6.46
CA GLY A 393 8.25 8.14 7.55
C GLY A 393 7.55 7.15 8.46
N SER A 394 6.73 6.28 7.89
CA SER A 394 5.98 5.29 8.65
C SER A 394 6.89 4.28 9.38
N ASP A 395 7.95 3.77 8.73
CA ASP A 395 8.89 2.83 9.36
C ASP A 395 9.65 3.48 10.53
N ILE A 396 10.16 4.70 10.33
CA ILE A 396 10.88 5.42 11.39
C ILE A 396 9.95 5.70 12.57
N TRP A 397 8.73 6.18 12.30
CA TRP A 397 7.76 6.49 13.34
C TRP A 397 7.35 5.24 14.12
N VAL A 398 7.09 4.12 13.45
CA VAL A 398 6.74 2.84 14.09
C VAL A 398 7.88 2.37 14.98
N ARG A 399 9.12 2.38 14.52
CA ARG A 399 10.28 1.97 15.32
C ARG A 399 10.51 2.86 16.55
N GLN A 400 10.29 4.16 16.43
CA GLN A 400 10.41 5.08 17.56
C GLN A 400 9.32 4.86 18.62
N ASN A 401 8.18 4.30 18.23
CA ASN A 401 7.03 4.08 19.09
C ASN A 401 6.72 2.59 19.33
N GLU A 402 7.64 1.66 18.97
CA GLU A 402 7.36 0.22 18.95
C GLU A 402 6.85 -0.34 20.28
N ALA A 403 7.41 0.10 21.41
CA ALA A 403 7.01 -0.40 22.73
C ALA A 403 5.58 0.04 23.09
N ASP A 404 5.22 1.29 22.78
CA ASP A 404 3.88 1.83 23.01
C ASP A 404 2.87 1.21 22.05
N LEU A 405 3.22 1.08 20.78
CA LEU A 405 2.37 0.46 19.76
C LEU A 405 2.06 -1.00 20.10
N ARG A 406 3.04 -1.80 20.48
CA ARG A 406 2.81 -3.19 20.90
C ARG A 406 1.91 -3.31 22.12
N ALA A 407 2.04 -2.40 23.07
CA ALA A 407 1.26 -2.42 24.30
C ALA A 407 -0.17 -1.92 24.10
N HIS A 408 -0.38 -0.92 23.25
CA HIS A 408 -1.62 -0.15 23.25
C HIS A 408 -2.32 -0.05 21.88
N CYS A 409 -1.63 -0.24 20.73
CA CYS A 409 -2.26 -0.12 19.43
C CYS A 409 -3.15 -1.33 19.13
N VAL A 410 -4.43 -1.08 18.87
CA VAL A 410 -5.39 -2.14 18.56
C VAL A 410 -5.45 -2.46 17.06
N ALA A 411 -5.27 -1.46 16.22
CA ALA A 411 -5.27 -1.64 14.76
C ALA A 411 -4.67 -0.43 14.03
N TYR A 412 -4.17 -0.67 12.83
CA TYR A 412 -3.84 0.34 11.83
C TYR A 412 -4.87 0.30 10.68
N VAL A 413 -5.31 1.47 10.22
CA VAL A 413 -6.20 1.61 9.05
C VAL A 413 -5.44 2.33 7.95
N ASN A 414 -5.24 1.68 6.81
CA ASN A 414 -4.54 2.26 5.66
C ASN A 414 -5.52 2.93 4.71
N THR A 415 -5.16 4.11 4.19
CA THR A 415 -6.01 4.89 3.28
C THR A 415 -5.28 5.38 2.03
N ASP A 416 -4.33 4.62 1.55
CA ASP A 416 -3.62 4.88 0.31
C ASP A 416 -4.50 4.55 -0.91
N GLU A 417 -4.43 5.34 -2.00
CA GLU A 417 -5.12 5.09 -3.27
C GLU A 417 -6.62 4.71 -3.15
N VAL A 418 -7.44 5.55 -2.51
CA VAL A 418 -8.81 5.12 -2.15
C VAL A 418 -9.88 5.37 -3.22
N ALA A 419 -9.60 6.08 -4.34
CA ALA A 419 -10.63 6.55 -5.27
C ALA A 419 -10.18 6.59 -6.74
N TYR A 420 -9.87 5.44 -7.36
CA TYR A 420 -9.42 5.37 -8.76
C TYR A 420 -10.27 4.48 -9.68
N GLY A 421 -11.43 4.03 -9.22
CA GLY A 421 -12.33 3.22 -10.06
C GLY A 421 -13.64 2.85 -9.37
N PRO A 422 -14.52 2.12 -10.06
CA PRO A 422 -15.86 1.81 -9.55
C PRO A 422 -15.93 0.60 -8.63
N GLU A 423 -14.90 -0.24 -8.55
CA GLU A 423 -14.96 -1.50 -7.83
C GLU A 423 -14.54 -1.30 -6.38
N PHE A 424 -15.39 -1.71 -5.43
CA PHE A 424 -14.99 -1.71 -4.03
C PHE A 424 -14.20 -2.98 -3.72
N PHE A 425 -13.05 -2.82 -3.12
CA PHE A 425 -12.23 -3.90 -2.60
C PHE A 425 -11.78 -3.60 -1.17
N ALA A 426 -11.48 -4.65 -0.44
CA ALA A 426 -11.07 -4.55 0.94
C ALA A 426 -10.02 -5.61 1.29
N ALA A 427 -9.04 -5.22 2.08
CA ALA A 427 -8.01 -6.10 2.59
C ALA A 427 -7.88 -5.95 4.11
N ALA A 428 -7.57 -7.03 4.80
CA ALA A 428 -7.39 -6.99 6.25
C ALA A 428 -6.53 -8.17 6.73
N THR A 429 -5.98 -8.02 7.93
CA THR A 429 -5.59 -9.18 8.72
C THR A 429 -6.83 -10.02 9.05
N PRO A 430 -6.72 -11.36 9.12
CA PRO A 430 -7.89 -12.23 9.20
C PRO A 430 -8.80 -12.00 10.40
N ASP A 431 -8.26 -11.49 11.49
CA ASP A 431 -8.96 -11.15 12.74
C ASP A 431 -9.88 -9.92 12.59
N LEU A 432 -9.56 -8.98 11.69
CA LEU A 432 -10.36 -7.79 11.38
C LEU A 432 -11.36 -7.99 10.23
N ALA A 433 -11.27 -9.07 9.46
CA ALA A 433 -12.12 -9.29 8.29
C ALA A 433 -13.64 -9.28 8.60
N GLY A 434 -14.03 -9.70 9.80
CA GLY A 434 -15.42 -9.63 10.28
C GLY A 434 -15.89 -8.20 10.49
N MET A 435 -15.13 -7.41 11.25
CA MET A 435 -15.40 -6.01 11.55
C MET A 435 -15.47 -5.17 10.27
N LEU A 436 -14.56 -5.43 9.31
CA LEU A 436 -14.57 -4.76 8.01
C LEU A 436 -15.89 -5.01 7.26
N ARG A 437 -16.35 -6.26 7.16
CA ARG A 437 -17.64 -6.58 6.52
C ARG A 437 -18.81 -5.93 7.25
N ASP A 438 -18.83 -5.97 8.57
CA ASP A 438 -19.89 -5.34 9.37
C ASP A 438 -19.92 -3.82 9.15
N THR A 439 -18.77 -3.17 8.94
CA THR A 439 -18.67 -1.74 8.62
C THR A 439 -19.38 -1.41 7.30
N THR A 440 -19.29 -2.27 6.29
CA THR A 440 -19.97 -2.03 5.00
C THR A 440 -21.49 -2.04 5.08
N THR A 441 -22.08 -2.57 6.17
CA THR A 441 -23.52 -2.56 6.41
C THR A 441 -24.05 -1.24 7.00
N ALA A 442 -23.15 -0.33 7.40
CA ALA A 442 -23.48 0.93 8.06
C ALA A 442 -23.23 2.18 7.20
N VAL A 443 -22.63 2.03 6.03
CA VAL A 443 -22.27 3.15 5.15
C VAL A 443 -22.81 2.96 3.74
N ASN A 444 -22.99 4.08 3.04
CA ASN A 444 -23.46 4.10 1.67
C ASN A 444 -22.30 4.17 0.67
N ALA A 445 -22.44 3.43 -0.43
CA ALA A 445 -21.62 3.50 -1.63
C ALA A 445 -21.87 4.81 -2.43
N PRO A 446 -21.09 5.09 -3.49
CA PRO A 446 -21.24 6.30 -4.32
C PRO A 446 -22.62 6.48 -4.95
N ASP A 447 -23.34 5.40 -5.22
CA ASP A 447 -24.69 5.36 -5.80
C ASP A 447 -25.80 5.48 -4.73
N SER A 448 -25.44 5.75 -3.48
CA SER A 448 -26.33 5.84 -2.32
C SER A 448 -26.95 4.52 -1.86
N THR A 449 -26.61 3.39 -2.45
CA THR A 449 -26.98 2.08 -1.90
C THR A 449 -26.08 1.72 -0.71
N LEU A 450 -26.48 0.72 0.10
CA LEU A 450 -25.59 0.22 1.15
C LEU A 450 -24.32 -0.37 0.52
N LEU A 451 -23.15 -0.02 1.07
CA LEU A 451 -21.87 -0.49 0.56
C LEU A 451 -21.79 -2.02 0.52
N ASN A 452 -22.37 -2.69 1.54
CA ASN A 452 -22.47 -4.15 1.55
C ASN A 452 -23.19 -4.73 0.32
N SER A 453 -24.29 -4.08 -0.11
CA SER A 453 -25.06 -4.51 -1.30
C SER A 453 -24.32 -4.17 -2.59
N TYR A 454 -23.66 -3.00 -2.63
CA TYR A 454 -22.83 -2.56 -3.74
C TYR A 454 -21.67 -3.54 -3.98
N TRP A 455 -20.95 -3.89 -2.92
CA TRP A 455 -19.86 -4.87 -2.97
C TRP A 455 -20.35 -6.27 -3.37
N GLN A 456 -21.48 -6.72 -2.79
CA GLN A 456 -22.05 -8.03 -3.12
C GLN A 456 -22.48 -8.15 -4.59
N ALA A 457 -22.87 -7.05 -5.22
CA ALA A 457 -23.20 -7.03 -6.64
C ALA A 457 -21.96 -7.21 -7.54
N GLN A 458 -20.80 -6.76 -7.09
CA GLN A 458 -19.51 -6.87 -7.79
C GLN A 458 -18.81 -8.20 -7.47
N ASP A 459 -18.74 -8.54 -6.20
CA ASP A 459 -18.22 -9.81 -5.69
C ASP A 459 -19.25 -10.49 -4.78
N PRO A 460 -19.95 -11.54 -5.25
CA PRO A 460 -20.93 -12.26 -4.44
C PRO A 460 -20.39 -12.85 -3.13
N LYS A 461 -19.09 -13.12 -3.06
CA LYS A 461 -18.42 -13.62 -1.84
C LYS A 461 -18.05 -12.52 -0.87
N ARG A 462 -17.91 -11.28 -1.38
CA ARG A 462 -17.33 -10.15 -0.65
C ARG A 462 -16.03 -10.56 0.02
N GLU A 463 -15.10 -11.02 -0.82
CA GLU A 463 -13.80 -11.51 -0.38
C GLU A 463 -13.01 -10.37 0.25
N VAL A 464 -12.48 -10.61 1.45
CA VAL A 464 -11.51 -9.71 2.08
C VAL A 464 -10.16 -10.32 1.80
N ASP A 465 -9.37 -9.60 1.03
CA ASP A 465 -8.04 -10.04 0.65
C ASP A 465 -7.10 -10.05 1.88
N ALA A 466 -6.09 -10.90 1.83
CA ALA A 466 -4.99 -10.79 2.78
C ALA A 466 -4.30 -9.44 2.59
N ILE A 467 -4.03 -8.72 3.69
CA ILE A 467 -3.32 -7.45 3.59
C ILE A 467 -1.95 -7.70 2.95
N GLY A 468 -1.63 -6.94 1.91
CA GLY A 468 -0.44 -7.12 1.10
C GLY A 468 0.71 -6.20 1.50
N GLY A 469 1.53 -5.81 0.53
CA GLY A 469 2.62 -4.84 0.69
C GLY A 469 2.44 -3.63 -0.21
N GLY A 470 3.44 -2.72 -0.16
CA GLY A 470 3.51 -1.53 -1.00
C GLY A 470 2.77 -0.33 -0.44
N SER A 471 2.61 -0.23 0.89
CA SER A 471 2.12 0.96 1.57
C SER A 471 2.44 0.95 3.07
N ASP A 472 2.11 2.02 3.77
CA ASP A 472 2.49 2.34 5.16
C ASP A 472 1.96 1.40 6.25
N HIS A 473 1.09 0.44 5.91
CA HIS A 473 0.69 -0.61 6.86
C HIS A 473 1.79 -1.64 7.11
N GLU A 474 2.79 -1.73 6.23
CA GLU A 474 3.85 -2.74 6.35
C GLU A 474 4.59 -2.68 7.70
N PRO A 475 5.09 -1.54 8.18
CA PRO A 475 5.78 -1.47 9.47
C PRO A 475 4.88 -1.90 10.64
N PHE A 476 3.59 -1.61 10.58
CA PHE A 476 2.65 -2.02 11.63
C PHE A 476 2.41 -3.53 11.62
N VAL A 477 2.15 -4.11 10.44
CA VAL A 477 1.77 -5.53 10.31
C VAL A 477 3.00 -6.44 10.41
N TYR A 478 4.04 -6.16 9.62
CA TYR A 478 5.15 -7.09 9.48
C TYR A 478 6.25 -6.88 10.51
N HIS A 479 6.45 -5.63 10.96
CA HIS A 479 7.46 -5.32 11.97
C HIS A 479 6.91 -5.41 13.39
N GLU A 480 5.66 -4.99 13.67
CA GLU A 480 5.07 -4.94 15.01
C GLU A 480 3.88 -5.88 15.26
N ASN A 481 3.49 -6.71 14.28
CA ASN A 481 2.37 -7.66 14.40
C ASN A 481 1.05 -6.99 14.84
N ILE A 482 0.81 -5.74 14.37
CA ILE A 482 -0.40 -4.98 14.63
C ILE A 482 -1.43 -5.30 13.55
N PRO A 483 -2.67 -5.68 13.91
CA PRO A 483 -3.73 -5.89 12.94
C PRO A 483 -3.98 -4.66 12.08
N ALA A 484 -4.27 -4.88 10.78
CA ALA A 484 -4.54 -3.78 9.88
C ALA A 484 -5.66 -4.09 8.89
N LEU A 485 -6.29 -3.01 8.38
CA LEU A 485 -7.29 -3.09 7.32
C LEU A 485 -7.16 -1.91 6.35
N ALA A 486 -7.69 -2.11 5.15
CA ALA A 486 -7.86 -1.08 4.13
C ALA A 486 -9.15 -1.34 3.33
N GLY A 487 -9.75 -0.29 2.79
CA GLY A 487 -10.88 -0.39 1.87
C GLY A 487 -10.87 0.78 0.89
N ALA A 488 -11.07 0.50 -0.41
CA ALA A 488 -10.94 1.47 -1.46
C ALA A 488 -11.88 1.19 -2.64
N TYR A 489 -12.06 2.19 -3.49
CA TYR A 489 -12.73 2.09 -4.78
C TYR A 489 -11.69 2.12 -5.89
N GLY A 490 -11.45 0.96 -6.48
CA GLY A 490 -10.41 0.74 -7.47
C GLY A 490 -10.91 0.35 -8.85
N GLY A 491 -9.94 0.15 -9.72
CA GLY A 491 -10.12 -0.20 -11.13
C GLY A 491 -8.83 -0.07 -11.90
N PRO A 492 -8.87 0.02 -13.24
CA PRO A 492 -7.67 0.32 -14.01
C PRO A 492 -7.10 1.69 -13.63
N PHE A 493 -5.82 1.72 -13.27
CA PHE A 493 -5.10 2.95 -12.89
C PHE A 493 -3.92 3.19 -13.84
N GLY A 494 -4.22 3.55 -15.07
CA GLY A 494 -3.22 3.74 -16.12
C GLY A 494 -2.32 4.96 -15.95
N THR A 495 -2.67 5.90 -15.07
CA THR A 495 -1.85 7.08 -14.77
C THR A 495 -0.91 6.86 -13.57
N TYR A 496 -0.95 5.69 -12.91
CA TYR A 496 -0.14 5.32 -11.76
C TYR A 496 1.34 5.66 -11.95
N HIS A 497 1.92 6.44 -11.02
CA HIS A 497 3.32 6.87 -10.98
C HIS A 497 3.81 7.61 -12.24
N SER A 498 2.90 8.15 -13.06
CA SER A 498 3.23 8.87 -14.29
C SER A 498 3.06 10.39 -14.14
N ALA A 499 3.42 11.13 -15.20
CA ALA A 499 3.16 12.57 -15.30
C ALA A 499 1.66 12.90 -15.23
N TYR A 500 0.81 11.92 -15.43
CA TYR A 500 -0.63 12.07 -15.61
C TYR A 500 -1.45 11.67 -14.36
N ASP A 501 -0.81 11.32 -13.26
CA ASP A 501 -1.51 11.23 -11.97
C ASP A 501 -1.64 12.63 -11.36
N ASP A 502 -2.70 13.32 -11.76
CA ASP A 502 -2.96 14.72 -11.51
C ASP A 502 -4.47 15.01 -11.35
N PRO A 503 -4.87 16.25 -11.02
CA PRO A 503 -6.28 16.60 -10.84
C PRO A 503 -7.17 16.37 -12.06
N ALA A 504 -6.63 16.37 -13.28
CA ALA A 504 -7.40 16.10 -14.48
C ALA A 504 -7.71 14.60 -14.62
N SER A 505 -6.77 13.73 -14.25
CA SER A 505 -6.99 12.29 -14.26
C SER A 505 -7.96 11.84 -13.16
N LEU A 506 -7.83 12.37 -11.95
CA LEU A 506 -8.79 12.05 -10.88
C LEU A 506 -10.22 12.45 -11.25
N ALA A 507 -10.40 13.54 -11.99
CA ALA A 507 -11.72 13.92 -12.49
C ALA A 507 -12.34 12.90 -13.47
N ILE A 508 -11.52 12.02 -14.07
CA ILE A 508 -11.99 10.89 -14.89
C ILE A 508 -12.26 9.66 -14.02
N PHE A 509 -11.37 9.37 -13.07
CA PHE A 509 -11.50 8.20 -12.19
C PHE A 509 -12.64 8.37 -11.17
N ASP A 510 -12.83 9.58 -10.63
CA ASP A 510 -13.88 9.90 -9.66
C ASP A 510 -14.58 11.23 -10.00
N PRO A 511 -15.42 11.25 -11.04
CA PRO A 511 -16.19 12.44 -11.37
C PRO A 511 -17.05 12.89 -10.19
N GLY A 512 -16.79 14.11 -9.68
CA GLY A 512 -17.55 14.70 -8.55
C GLY A 512 -17.10 14.24 -7.17
N MET A 513 -16.00 13.51 -7.02
CA MET A 513 -15.45 13.03 -5.72
C MET A 513 -16.40 12.12 -4.94
N HIS A 514 -17.27 11.39 -5.63
CA HIS A 514 -18.27 10.52 -4.99
C HIS A 514 -17.62 9.29 -4.34
N ARG A 515 -16.58 8.74 -4.99
CA ARG A 515 -15.84 7.57 -4.46
C ARG A 515 -14.96 7.97 -3.29
N ALA A 516 -14.27 9.11 -3.39
CA ALA A 516 -13.49 9.66 -2.29
C ALA A 516 -14.36 9.91 -1.05
N ALA A 517 -15.57 10.50 -1.23
CA ALA A 517 -16.49 10.69 -0.12
C ALA A 517 -17.04 9.37 0.44
N ALA A 518 -17.26 8.36 -0.40
CA ALA A 518 -17.72 7.04 0.04
C ALA A 518 -16.62 6.26 0.76
N ALA A 519 -15.38 6.32 0.30
CA ALA A 519 -14.23 5.77 1.00
C ALA A 519 -14.07 6.40 2.39
N ALA A 520 -14.18 7.74 2.47
CA ALA A 520 -14.12 8.45 3.74
C ALA A 520 -15.25 8.08 4.72
N ARG A 521 -16.44 7.72 4.22
CA ARG A 521 -17.51 7.16 5.08
C ARG A 521 -17.09 5.80 5.66
N PHE A 522 -16.53 4.92 4.81
CA PHE A 522 -16.07 3.60 5.24
C PHE A 522 -14.92 3.71 6.26
N THR A 523 -13.86 4.43 5.93
CA THR A 523 -12.70 4.62 6.81
C THR A 523 -13.09 5.26 8.15
N SER A 524 -13.87 6.34 8.09
CA SER A 524 -14.31 7.03 9.32
C SER A 524 -15.18 6.14 10.19
N MET A 525 -16.04 5.30 9.61
CA MET A 525 -16.86 4.34 10.35
C MET A 525 -16.02 3.23 10.97
N ALA A 526 -15.06 2.69 10.24
CA ALA A 526 -14.15 1.66 10.75
C ALA A 526 -13.33 2.19 11.94
N VAL A 527 -12.74 3.38 11.79
CA VAL A 527 -11.95 4.01 12.87
C VAL A 527 -12.84 4.37 14.07
N LEU A 528 -14.06 4.87 13.85
CA LEU A 528 -15.00 5.17 14.94
C LEU A 528 -15.32 3.92 15.77
N ARG A 529 -15.65 2.81 15.10
CA ARG A 529 -15.95 1.54 15.79
C ARG A 529 -14.75 1.01 16.56
N LEU A 530 -13.57 1.02 15.96
CA LEU A 530 -12.33 0.65 16.66
C LEU A 530 -12.04 1.56 17.85
N ALA A 531 -12.30 2.87 17.70
CA ALA A 531 -12.01 3.84 18.76
C ALA A 531 -13.00 3.79 19.92
N ASN A 532 -14.27 3.39 19.71
CA ASN A 532 -15.34 3.48 20.71
C ASN A 532 -15.73 2.15 21.37
N ALA A 533 -15.62 1.02 20.63
CA ALA A 533 -16.12 -0.26 21.11
C ALA A 533 -15.55 -0.64 22.48
N ASP A 534 -16.37 -1.23 23.36
CA ASP A 534 -15.93 -1.82 24.63
C ASP A 534 -14.91 -2.93 24.41
N TYR A 535 -15.12 -3.71 23.34
CA TYR A 535 -14.20 -4.70 22.82
C TYR A 535 -13.94 -4.38 21.33
N PRO A 536 -12.69 -4.11 20.92
CA PRO A 536 -12.40 -3.99 19.49
C PRO A 536 -12.82 -5.29 18.81
N ASP A 537 -13.61 -5.23 17.75
CA ASP A 537 -14.21 -6.45 17.14
C ASP A 537 -13.17 -7.24 16.33
N LEU A 538 -12.07 -7.59 16.99
CA LEU A 538 -11.08 -8.55 16.50
C LEU A 538 -11.54 -9.96 16.87
N ARG A 539 -11.46 -10.90 15.90
CA ARG A 539 -11.93 -12.27 16.07
C ARG A 539 -10.81 -13.29 15.83
N LEU A 540 -10.39 -13.93 16.91
CA LEU A 540 -9.33 -14.94 16.84
C LEU A 540 -9.73 -16.13 15.94
N THR A 541 -11.03 -16.42 15.83
CA THR A 541 -11.57 -17.42 14.90
C THR A 541 -11.29 -17.06 13.43
N GLY A 542 -11.18 -15.78 13.08
CA GLY A 542 -10.76 -15.33 11.74
C GLY A 542 -9.33 -15.78 11.44
N LEU A 543 -8.41 -15.49 12.35
CA LEU A 543 -7.01 -15.90 12.24
C LEU A 543 -6.87 -17.43 12.22
N ALA A 544 -7.52 -18.13 13.15
CA ALA A 544 -7.45 -19.60 13.22
C ALA A 544 -7.92 -20.26 11.91
N ARG A 545 -8.99 -19.75 11.30
CA ARG A 545 -9.49 -20.23 9.99
C ARG A 545 -8.49 -19.98 8.87
N ALA A 546 -7.89 -18.80 8.81
CA ALA A 546 -6.89 -18.46 7.79
C ALA A 546 -5.66 -19.36 7.89
N LEU A 547 -5.13 -19.57 9.11
CA LEU A 547 -4.00 -20.47 9.37
C LEU A 547 -4.31 -21.91 8.97
N ARG A 548 -5.49 -22.42 9.33
CA ARG A 548 -5.93 -23.77 8.98
C ARG A 548 -6.09 -23.95 7.48
N SER A 549 -6.72 -22.97 6.79
CA SER A 549 -6.87 -22.98 5.33
C SER A 549 -5.50 -22.96 4.61
N ARG A 550 -4.55 -22.17 5.12
CA ARG A 550 -3.19 -22.13 4.57
C ARG A 550 -2.47 -23.47 4.73
N LEU A 551 -2.62 -24.14 5.87
CA LEU A 551 -2.05 -25.47 6.12
C LEU A 551 -2.64 -26.53 5.20
N ASP A 552 -3.97 -26.49 4.93
CA ASP A 552 -4.62 -27.40 3.99
C ASP A 552 -4.10 -27.20 2.56
N ALA A 553 -4.03 -25.95 2.12
CA ALA A 553 -3.47 -25.61 0.82
C ALA A 553 -1.99 -26.02 0.69
N PHE A 554 -1.21 -25.83 1.75
CA PHE A 554 0.18 -26.26 1.82
C PHE A 554 0.34 -27.78 1.71
N ALA A 555 -0.47 -28.53 2.44
CA ALA A 555 -0.44 -30.00 2.43
C ALA A 555 -0.82 -30.59 1.05
N GLY A 556 -1.76 -29.93 0.34
CA GLY A 556 -2.20 -30.34 -1.00
C GLY A 556 -1.33 -29.86 -2.16
N ALA A 557 -0.31 -29.05 -1.91
CA ALA A 557 0.54 -28.50 -2.96
C ALA A 557 1.53 -29.52 -3.53
N LYS A 558 1.85 -29.38 -4.83
CA LYS A 558 2.83 -30.25 -5.52
C LYS A 558 4.27 -29.89 -5.16
N GLY A 559 5.14 -30.89 -5.16
CA GLY A 559 6.55 -30.77 -4.86
C GLY A 559 6.87 -30.87 -3.37
N GLY A 560 7.81 -31.74 -3.00
CA GLY A 560 8.19 -31.98 -1.61
C GLY A 560 7.14 -32.69 -0.77
N GLU A 561 6.30 -33.53 -1.39
CA GLU A 561 5.09 -34.16 -0.80
C GLU A 561 5.38 -34.82 0.56
N ALA A 562 6.41 -35.64 0.67
CA ALA A 562 6.76 -36.33 1.92
C ALA A 562 7.10 -35.34 3.08
N ARG A 563 7.79 -34.23 2.75
CA ARG A 563 8.12 -33.21 3.75
C ARG A 563 6.89 -32.38 4.12
N ARG A 564 6.02 -32.05 3.14
CA ARG A 564 4.75 -31.36 3.40
C ARG A 564 3.83 -32.20 4.28
N GLU A 565 3.72 -33.51 4.02
CA GLU A 565 2.96 -34.44 4.84
C GLU A 565 3.48 -34.49 6.28
N GLN A 566 4.79 -34.56 6.46
CA GLN A 566 5.43 -34.52 7.78
C GLN A 566 5.11 -33.23 8.54
N ILE A 567 5.22 -32.05 7.89
CA ILE A 567 4.91 -30.74 8.48
C ILE A 567 3.42 -30.67 8.83
N ALA A 568 2.55 -31.08 7.90
CA ALA A 568 1.10 -31.08 8.09
C ALA A 568 0.66 -31.98 9.24
N ALA A 569 1.28 -33.15 9.39
CA ALA A 569 1.00 -34.08 10.51
C ALA A 569 1.29 -33.50 11.88
N VAL A 570 2.21 -32.53 11.98
CA VAL A 570 2.50 -31.79 13.22
C VAL A 570 1.56 -30.60 13.39
N LEU A 571 1.45 -29.72 12.37
CA LEU A 571 0.83 -28.41 12.52
C LEU A 571 -0.69 -28.41 12.36
N ILE A 572 -1.29 -29.39 11.65
CA ILE A 572 -2.76 -29.47 11.51
C ILE A 572 -3.45 -29.73 12.85
N PRO A 573 -3.01 -30.71 13.69
CA PRO A 573 -3.56 -30.88 15.02
C PRO A 573 -3.40 -29.65 15.92
N ASP A 574 -2.28 -28.93 15.82
CA ASP A 574 -2.06 -27.68 16.56
C ASP A 574 -3.04 -26.59 16.13
N ALA A 575 -3.23 -26.42 14.82
CA ALA A 575 -4.18 -25.45 14.27
C ALA A 575 -5.63 -25.78 14.63
N ASP A 576 -6.00 -27.07 14.69
CA ASP A 576 -7.32 -27.52 15.14
C ASP A 576 -7.53 -27.23 16.62
N ALA A 577 -6.51 -27.46 17.48
CA ALA A 577 -6.56 -27.11 18.90
C ALA A 577 -6.67 -25.58 19.10
N PHE A 578 -5.91 -24.81 18.33
CA PHE A 578 -5.99 -23.35 18.34
C PHE A 578 -7.37 -22.85 17.91
N ALA A 579 -7.98 -23.46 16.88
CA ALA A 579 -9.33 -23.10 16.45
C ALA A 579 -10.40 -23.33 17.53
N VAL A 580 -10.30 -24.42 18.29
CA VAL A 580 -11.19 -24.67 19.44
C VAL A 580 -11.02 -23.60 20.52
N ALA A 581 -9.77 -23.24 20.87
CA ALA A 581 -9.48 -22.21 21.86
C ALA A 581 -9.97 -20.83 21.39
N ALA A 582 -9.81 -20.52 20.10
CA ALA A 582 -10.26 -19.26 19.48
C ALA A 582 -11.79 -19.11 19.57
N VAL A 583 -12.55 -20.17 19.29
CA VAL A 583 -14.02 -20.15 19.44
C VAL A 583 -14.43 -19.87 20.87
N ALA A 584 -13.76 -20.51 21.84
CA ALA A 584 -14.04 -20.29 23.25
C ALA A 584 -13.71 -18.84 23.69
N LEU A 585 -12.60 -18.28 23.20
CA LEU A 585 -12.20 -16.91 23.50
C LEU A 585 -13.19 -15.89 22.91
N ASP A 586 -13.55 -16.03 21.63
CA ASP A 586 -14.54 -15.15 20.99
C ASP A 586 -15.90 -15.23 21.68
N GLY A 587 -16.30 -16.43 22.16
CA GLY A 587 -17.51 -16.62 22.96
C GLY A 587 -17.46 -15.89 24.31
N ARG A 588 -16.30 -15.84 24.98
CA ARG A 588 -16.13 -15.04 26.20
C ARG A 588 -16.24 -13.54 25.93
N ALA A 589 -15.65 -13.08 24.82
CA ALA A 589 -15.78 -11.68 24.41
C ALA A 589 -17.26 -11.30 24.20
N ASP A 590 -18.02 -12.13 23.48
CA ASP A 590 -19.44 -11.90 23.23
C ASP A 590 -20.26 -11.90 24.53
N ALA A 591 -19.96 -12.79 25.47
CA ALA A 591 -20.63 -12.85 26.77
C ALA A 591 -20.32 -11.61 27.65
N ALA A 592 -19.06 -11.17 27.70
CA ALA A 592 -18.64 -9.97 28.41
C ALA A 592 -19.34 -8.72 27.87
N ILE A 593 -19.41 -8.59 26.55
CA ILE A 593 -20.11 -7.47 25.89
C ILE A 593 -21.61 -7.50 26.20
N ALA A 594 -22.25 -8.66 26.05
CA ALA A 594 -23.68 -8.81 26.29
C ALA A 594 -24.08 -8.49 27.73
N SER A 595 -23.21 -8.80 28.72
CA SER A 595 -23.42 -8.47 30.14
C SER A 595 -23.01 -7.04 30.49
N GLY A 596 -22.30 -6.32 29.62
CA GLY A 596 -21.71 -5.01 29.90
C GLY A 596 -20.50 -5.06 30.83
N ASP A 597 -19.88 -6.25 31.02
CA ASP A 597 -18.68 -6.43 31.84
C ASP A 597 -17.43 -5.98 31.05
N THR A 598 -17.10 -4.70 31.18
CA THR A 598 -15.96 -4.09 30.49
C THR A 598 -14.60 -4.61 30.98
N ALA A 599 -14.53 -5.11 32.24
CA ALA A 599 -13.30 -5.69 32.77
C ALA A 599 -13.05 -7.07 32.17
N ALA A 600 -14.07 -7.92 32.07
CA ALA A 600 -13.98 -9.21 31.39
C ALA A 600 -13.68 -9.03 29.90
N ALA A 601 -14.28 -8.01 29.23
CA ALA A 601 -13.98 -7.68 27.84
C ALA A 601 -12.50 -7.29 27.65
N ALA A 602 -11.95 -6.45 28.53
CA ALA A 602 -10.54 -6.05 28.50
C ALA A 602 -9.59 -7.24 28.74
N ALA A 603 -9.89 -8.12 29.71
CA ALA A 603 -9.11 -9.31 29.95
C ALA A 603 -9.13 -10.27 28.76
N THR A 604 -10.30 -10.47 28.13
CA THR A 604 -10.44 -11.30 26.93
C THR A 604 -9.64 -10.73 25.77
N TYR A 605 -9.64 -9.40 25.59
CA TYR A 605 -8.81 -8.74 24.57
C TYR A 605 -7.32 -8.95 24.82
N ALA A 606 -6.86 -8.87 26.08
CA ALA A 606 -5.46 -9.15 26.42
C ALA A 606 -5.05 -10.59 26.06
N HIS A 607 -5.93 -11.58 26.29
CA HIS A 607 -5.69 -12.96 25.87
C HIS A 607 -5.66 -13.14 24.35
N LEU A 608 -6.51 -12.42 23.61
CA LEU A 608 -6.47 -12.38 22.14
C LEU A 608 -5.12 -11.89 21.66
N ARG A 609 -4.67 -10.72 22.15
CA ARG A 609 -3.36 -10.16 21.77
C ARG A 609 -2.19 -11.06 22.16
N ALA A 610 -2.26 -11.71 23.30
CA ALA A 610 -1.25 -12.69 23.73
C ALA A 610 -1.20 -13.91 22.77
N ALA A 611 -2.35 -14.37 22.28
CA ALA A 611 -2.42 -15.48 21.33
C ALA A 611 -1.84 -15.09 19.95
N GLU A 612 -2.11 -13.88 19.45
CA GLU A 612 -1.51 -13.37 18.21
C GLU A 612 0.01 -13.15 18.36
N ASN A 613 0.43 -12.59 19.50
CA ASN A 613 1.84 -12.32 19.79
C ASN A 613 2.66 -13.60 20.05
N ALA A 614 2.04 -14.76 20.22
CA ALA A 614 2.76 -16.04 20.21
C ALA A 614 3.45 -16.32 18.86
N PHE A 615 2.98 -15.71 17.78
CA PHE A 615 3.59 -15.77 16.45
C PHE A 615 4.55 -14.59 16.14
N PHE A 616 4.85 -13.75 17.12
CA PHE A 616 5.75 -12.62 16.99
C PHE A 616 7.15 -12.93 17.53
N GLN A 617 8.18 -12.50 16.81
CA GLN A 617 9.58 -12.73 17.16
C GLN A 617 10.32 -11.42 17.43
N PRO A 618 10.15 -10.79 18.61
CA PRO A 618 10.71 -9.48 18.91
C PRO A 618 12.24 -9.43 18.82
N GLU A 619 12.91 -10.55 19.10
CA GLU A 619 14.37 -10.69 19.05
C GLU A 619 14.91 -10.99 17.62
N SER A 620 14.03 -11.05 16.61
CA SER A 620 14.45 -11.29 15.24
C SER A 620 15.32 -10.15 14.73
N THR A 621 16.42 -10.49 14.06
CA THR A 621 17.25 -9.52 13.34
C THR A 621 16.73 -9.20 11.94
N LYS A 622 15.68 -9.91 11.49
CA LYS A 622 14.98 -9.63 10.24
C LYS A 622 14.09 -8.40 10.44
N TRP A 623 13.87 -7.62 9.39
CA TRP A 623 12.93 -6.51 9.45
C TRP A 623 11.50 -7.00 9.74
N SER A 624 11.01 -8.01 9.03
CA SER A 624 9.74 -8.68 9.36
C SER A 624 9.94 -9.59 10.57
N ARG A 625 9.18 -9.33 11.63
CA ARG A 625 9.25 -10.04 12.91
C ARG A 625 8.03 -10.93 13.18
N THR A 626 7.02 -10.92 12.30
CA THR A 626 5.86 -11.79 12.41
C THR A 626 6.05 -13.10 11.64
N MET A 627 5.54 -14.20 12.21
CA MET A 627 5.40 -15.49 11.52
C MET A 627 4.05 -15.60 10.78
N LEU A 628 3.11 -14.66 11.03
CA LEU A 628 1.75 -14.73 10.51
C LEU A 628 1.66 -14.27 9.06
N TYR A 629 2.43 -13.26 8.68
CA TYR A 629 2.23 -12.53 7.42
C TYR A 629 3.54 -12.30 6.66
N SER A 630 3.45 -12.29 5.34
CA SER A 630 4.52 -11.80 4.46
C SER A 630 3.95 -11.25 3.16
N VAL A 631 4.80 -10.60 2.39
CA VAL A 631 4.47 -10.03 1.09
C VAL A 631 5.30 -10.65 -0.03
N SER A 632 4.72 -10.69 -1.23
CA SER A 632 5.42 -10.97 -2.47
C SER A 632 4.92 -9.97 -3.53
N GLY A 633 5.68 -8.91 -3.73
CA GLY A 633 5.18 -7.71 -4.41
C GLY A 633 4.03 -7.09 -3.61
N TYR A 634 2.88 -6.88 -4.23
CA TYR A 634 1.68 -6.36 -3.54
C TYR A 634 0.83 -7.45 -2.87
N ALA A 635 1.08 -8.71 -3.15
CA ALA A 635 0.25 -9.81 -2.63
C ALA A 635 0.64 -10.20 -1.21
N GLY A 636 -0.34 -10.24 -0.30
CA GLY A 636 -0.19 -10.76 1.05
C GLY A 636 -0.24 -12.29 1.11
N SER A 637 0.46 -12.86 2.06
CA SER A 637 0.35 -14.28 2.38
C SER A 637 0.32 -14.54 3.88
N VAL A 638 -0.36 -15.63 4.26
CA VAL A 638 -0.48 -16.05 5.65
C VAL A 638 0.48 -17.21 5.90
N LEU A 639 1.12 -17.22 7.08
CA LEU A 639 2.02 -18.26 7.59
C LEU A 639 3.19 -18.57 6.63
N PRO A 640 4.00 -17.57 6.26
CA PRO A 640 5.12 -17.75 5.31
C PRO A 640 6.19 -18.70 5.82
N SER A 641 6.35 -18.86 7.14
CA SER A 641 7.33 -19.73 7.77
C SER A 641 7.15 -21.21 7.44
N LEU A 642 6.02 -21.60 6.82
CA LEU A 642 5.87 -22.94 6.19
C LEU A 642 6.87 -23.17 5.08
N ASP A 643 7.21 -22.13 4.33
CA ASP A 643 8.18 -22.23 3.23
C ASP A 643 9.61 -22.41 3.79
N ASP A 644 9.94 -21.80 4.93
CA ASP A 644 11.19 -22.02 5.66
C ASP A 644 11.27 -23.46 6.20
N ALA A 645 10.15 -23.97 6.74
CA ALA A 645 10.07 -25.36 7.25
C ALA A 645 10.19 -26.42 6.14
N LEU A 646 9.83 -26.05 4.88
CA LEU A 646 9.93 -26.91 3.72
C LEU A 646 11.38 -27.05 3.20
N GLN A 647 12.26 -26.09 3.49
CA GLN A 647 13.65 -26.11 3.03
C GLN A 647 14.45 -27.28 3.67
N PRO A 648 15.51 -27.74 3.01
CA PRO A 648 16.46 -28.66 3.65
C PRO A 648 16.98 -28.05 4.98
N GLY A 649 16.84 -28.80 6.07
CA GLY A 649 17.21 -28.31 7.43
C GLY A 649 16.14 -27.46 8.12
N GLY A 650 14.91 -27.38 7.58
CA GLY A 650 13.80 -26.59 8.13
C GLY A 650 13.13 -27.14 9.41
N ASP A 651 13.75 -28.10 10.12
CA ASP A 651 13.21 -28.67 11.34
C ASP A 651 13.13 -27.63 12.49
N ALA A 652 14.07 -26.69 12.54
CA ALA A 652 14.03 -25.58 13.51
C ALA A 652 12.83 -24.65 13.27
N ALA A 653 12.53 -24.34 12.01
CA ALA A 653 11.37 -23.52 11.65
C ALA A 653 10.05 -24.25 11.98
N LEU A 654 9.98 -25.56 11.72
CA LEU A 654 8.83 -26.39 12.12
C LEU A 654 8.65 -26.40 13.64
N ALA A 655 9.72 -26.60 14.41
CA ALA A 655 9.65 -26.60 15.86
C ALA A 655 9.21 -25.24 16.41
N THR A 656 9.66 -24.13 15.80
CA THR A 656 9.25 -22.77 16.18
C THR A 656 7.75 -22.55 15.92
N LEU A 657 7.24 -22.97 14.75
CA LEU A 657 5.82 -22.88 14.42
C LEU A 657 4.95 -23.73 15.37
N HIS A 658 5.39 -24.97 15.64
CA HIS A 658 4.72 -25.86 16.60
C HIS A 658 4.61 -25.21 18.00
N ALA A 659 5.71 -24.65 18.52
CA ALA A 659 5.73 -23.95 19.78
C ALA A 659 4.83 -22.70 19.78
N ALA A 660 4.81 -21.94 18.68
CA ALA A 660 3.95 -20.77 18.52
C ALA A 660 2.45 -21.14 18.60
N PHE A 661 2.02 -22.19 17.88
CA PHE A 661 0.64 -22.67 17.96
C PHE A 661 0.26 -23.13 19.36
N GLN A 662 1.14 -23.84 20.06
CA GLN A 662 0.91 -24.28 21.44
C GLN A 662 0.76 -23.07 22.39
N ALA A 663 1.67 -22.10 22.29
CA ALA A 663 1.61 -20.88 23.10
C ALA A 663 0.35 -20.05 22.81
N ALA A 664 -0.02 -19.91 21.52
CA ALA A 664 -1.25 -19.22 21.11
C ALA A 664 -2.50 -19.92 21.67
N THR A 665 -2.56 -21.26 21.59
CA THR A 665 -3.65 -22.06 22.15
C THR A 665 -3.76 -21.89 23.66
N GLN A 666 -2.63 -21.92 24.37
CA GLN A 666 -2.60 -21.71 25.81
C GLN A 666 -3.07 -20.31 26.19
N ALA A 667 -2.60 -19.27 25.50
CA ALA A 667 -3.01 -17.88 25.73
C ALA A 667 -4.53 -17.70 25.50
N ALA A 668 -5.05 -18.24 24.40
CA ALA A 668 -6.48 -18.18 24.09
C ALA A 668 -7.36 -18.98 25.07
N ALA A 669 -6.85 -20.03 25.73
CA ALA A 669 -7.58 -20.87 26.69
C ALA A 669 -7.61 -20.30 28.11
N GLN A 670 -6.82 -19.25 28.43
CA GLN A 670 -6.82 -18.62 29.77
C GLN A 670 -8.21 -18.03 30.07
N GLN A 671 -8.63 -18.13 31.35
CA GLN A 671 -9.96 -17.68 31.82
C GLN A 671 -9.88 -16.29 32.44
#